data_baf5a933050ef9e2b2266cdc692dd2cb
#
_entry.id   baf5a933050ef9e2b2266cdc692dd2cb
#
_cell.length_a   1.000
_cell.length_b   1.000
_cell.length_c   1.000
_cell.angle_alpha   90.00
_cell.angle_beta   90.00
_cell.angle_gamma   90.00
#
_symmetry.space_group_name_H-M   'P 1'
#
loop_
_entity.id
_entity.type
_entity.pdbx_description
1 polymer ?
#
loop_
_entity_poly.entity_id
_entity_poly.type
_entity_poly.pdbx_seq_one_letter_code
_entity_poly.pdbx_strand_id
1 'polypeptide(L)'
;MKLIYDLKAADRAAFDAAGGKGERILYCIPYEYEEHRMVDGYMVLTPTHLYKLCDGALIEKWDVRRMSEFSVEHLYGCAAFYGKLDGNSLLLCRFSTGKSLIRYTILAHACDMVAAGQTENLPTSDEPERYCPKCGRPYIRNTQLCPYCQDKKKIYTTLWRMTKGMRIWIMAPLLTAAVALCLTFIAPLFQEILINDYILAEHTLSMDNWQDWLWMFLLVSGAIVSIDVLHRILNIVQSRISAVTGARFTRMLRTLLFEKIQMLSMASVQKKSTGDLMGRINNDVNVVQNFVVHLLPTYFAQFVSFIVGFVLIVTMSFTLGVPMLALYIFLPLPIVLFAIWKFRSKMKLRNRRAWMLGRRTNLTLQDTLSGIRVVKTYGREQSAIDTFADCTEKQAQQNLSNARLFDLVFPILGFVLRLGSYLILWHGNLLLFRGALGVGTLNRFNTYTSIIYAPLMQITTIPRNISEFMTSFGKIMEIMEEEPEIADVNQPLHVKLKGAVSVKHVTFGYESATPVLKDVSLEVRPGEMIGIVGHSGCGKSTLINLIMRLYDPAEGCIEFDGINAKDIEQASLRSQMGVVLQETHLFSGTVRDNIRYAKPHATNAEVITAARAANAHDFIMSLPQGYNTVVGEKGYSLSGGERQRVAIARALIHNPKILILDEATAALDTETEKLIQDAIDGMTENRTVFAIAHRLSTLRNADRILVIDHGEVAECGTHVELLEKQGIYYKLVMAQARAALEKTGGMM
;
A
#
# COMPACT_ATOMS: atom_id res chain seq x y z
N MET A 1 8.13 8.34 -14.17
CA MET A 1 7.14 8.43 -15.31
C MET A 1 7.91 8.48 -16.63
N LYS A 2 7.41 7.82 -17.71
CA LYS A 2 8.08 7.87 -19.03
C LYS A 2 7.96 9.27 -19.63
N LEU A 3 9.08 9.92 -19.90
CA LEU A 3 9.18 11.25 -20.52
C LEU A 3 9.65 11.19 -21.97
N ILE A 4 10.17 10.04 -22.39
CA ILE A 4 10.58 9.76 -23.77
C ILE A 4 9.69 8.65 -24.32
N TYR A 5 8.76 9.01 -25.19
CA TYR A 5 7.89 8.07 -25.89
C TYR A 5 8.48 7.71 -27.24
N ASP A 6 8.22 6.48 -27.70
CA ASP A 6 8.63 6.05 -29.04
C ASP A 6 7.71 6.70 -30.06
N LEU A 7 8.27 7.45 -31.00
CA LEU A 7 7.54 8.04 -32.10
C LEU A 7 6.96 6.93 -33.01
N LYS A 8 5.74 7.12 -33.47
CA LYS A 8 5.18 6.27 -34.52
C LYS A 8 6.03 6.35 -35.79
N ALA A 9 6.04 5.32 -36.63
CA ALA A 9 6.89 5.26 -37.80
C ALA A 9 6.74 6.49 -38.74
N ALA A 10 5.51 6.99 -38.93
CA ALA A 10 5.21 8.17 -39.70
C ALA A 10 5.78 9.46 -39.08
N ASP A 11 5.57 9.64 -37.75
CA ASP A 11 6.07 10.79 -37.01
C ASP A 11 7.61 10.80 -36.93
N ARG A 12 8.20 9.59 -36.84
CA ARG A 12 9.66 9.44 -36.88
C ARG A 12 10.24 9.88 -38.24
N ALA A 13 9.57 9.47 -39.33
CA ALA A 13 9.99 9.90 -40.66
C ALA A 13 9.89 11.44 -40.84
N ALA A 14 8.81 12.04 -40.31
CA ALA A 14 8.61 13.50 -40.34
C ALA A 14 9.69 14.24 -39.50
N PHE A 15 10.01 13.69 -38.29
CA PHE A 15 11.10 14.25 -37.45
C PHE A 15 12.45 14.16 -38.13
N ASP A 16 12.78 13.01 -38.74
CA ASP A 16 14.04 12.80 -39.45
C ASP A 16 14.16 13.72 -40.69
N ALA A 17 13.06 13.94 -41.45
CA ALA A 17 12.98 14.86 -42.58
C ALA A 17 13.11 16.32 -42.16
N ALA A 18 12.66 16.70 -40.96
CA ALA A 18 12.75 18.06 -40.42
C ALA A 18 14.14 18.41 -39.87
N GLY A 19 15.14 17.53 -40.06
CA GLY A 19 16.51 17.71 -39.60
C GLY A 19 16.83 17.12 -38.24
N GLY A 20 15.90 16.34 -37.65
CA GLY A 20 16.11 15.65 -36.39
C GLY A 20 16.92 14.35 -36.49
N LYS A 21 17.31 13.95 -37.71
CA LYS A 21 18.09 12.71 -37.93
C LYS A 21 19.47 12.82 -37.28
N GLY A 22 19.71 12.02 -36.26
CA GLY A 22 20.96 12.01 -35.48
C GLY A 22 20.97 12.95 -34.27
N GLU A 23 19.96 13.80 -34.07
CA GLU A 23 19.84 14.59 -32.86
C GLU A 23 19.42 13.69 -31.66
N ARG A 24 19.99 13.94 -30.49
CA ARG A 24 19.60 13.27 -29.24
C ARG A 24 18.24 13.80 -28.79
N ILE A 25 17.24 12.95 -28.74
CA ILE A 25 15.93 13.28 -28.15
C ILE A 25 16.09 13.34 -26.62
N LEU A 26 15.84 14.49 -26.03
CA LEU A 26 15.86 14.72 -24.59
C LEU A 26 14.51 14.34 -23.97
N TYR A 27 13.42 14.82 -24.58
CA TYR A 27 12.04 14.49 -24.20
C TYR A 27 11.19 14.25 -25.44
N CYS A 28 10.20 13.35 -25.29
CA CYS A 28 9.19 13.09 -26.31
C CYS A 28 7.86 12.82 -25.60
N ILE A 29 6.96 13.81 -25.59
CA ILE A 29 5.72 13.78 -24.79
C ILE A 29 4.51 13.88 -25.73
N PRO A 30 3.52 12.98 -25.64
CA PRO A 30 2.32 13.06 -26.46
C PRO A 30 1.41 14.21 -26.02
N TYR A 31 0.76 14.88 -26.98
CA TYR A 31 -0.34 15.81 -26.77
C TYR A 31 -1.59 15.36 -27.52
N GLU A 32 -2.77 15.85 -27.07
CA GLU A 32 -4.06 15.26 -27.46
C GLU A 32 -5.00 16.23 -28.16
N TYR A 33 -4.70 17.53 -28.19
CA TYR A 33 -5.59 18.54 -28.78
C TYR A 33 -4.86 19.47 -29.71
N GLU A 34 -5.36 19.59 -30.96
CA GLU A 34 -4.96 20.58 -31.93
C GLU A 34 -6.19 21.36 -32.35
N GLU A 35 -6.16 22.70 -32.18
CA GLU A 35 -7.31 23.60 -32.36
C GLU A 35 -8.58 23.08 -31.65
N HIS A 36 -9.49 22.41 -32.36
CA HIS A 36 -10.76 21.86 -31.85
C HIS A 36 -10.88 20.35 -32.08
N ARG A 37 -9.78 19.64 -32.43
CA ARG A 37 -9.81 18.19 -32.71
C ARG A 37 -8.94 17.43 -31.73
N MET A 38 -9.38 16.23 -31.40
CA MET A 38 -8.49 15.27 -30.72
C MET A 38 -7.51 14.69 -31.73
N VAL A 39 -6.22 14.74 -31.40
CA VAL A 39 -5.11 14.26 -32.22
C VAL A 39 -4.14 13.42 -31.42
N ASP A 40 -3.35 12.63 -32.12
CA ASP A 40 -2.22 11.91 -31.54
C ASP A 40 -0.90 12.59 -31.95
N GLY A 41 -0.59 13.70 -31.32
CA GLY A 41 0.63 14.46 -31.61
C GLY A 41 1.75 14.23 -30.58
N TYR A 42 2.96 14.66 -30.91
CA TYR A 42 4.15 14.58 -30.04
C TYR A 42 4.87 15.91 -29.97
N MET A 43 5.25 16.32 -28.74
CA MET A 43 6.22 17.39 -28.51
C MET A 43 7.58 16.74 -28.28
N VAL A 44 8.57 17.06 -29.10
CA VAL A 44 9.92 16.49 -29.04
C VAL A 44 10.94 17.60 -28.79
N LEU A 45 11.63 17.50 -27.64
CA LEU A 45 12.71 18.41 -27.26
C LEU A 45 14.05 17.77 -27.59
N THR A 46 14.89 18.52 -28.33
CA THR A 46 16.29 18.20 -28.58
C THR A 46 17.19 19.28 -27.94
N PRO A 47 18.52 19.16 -27.94
CA PRO A 47 19.42 20.19 -27.39
C PRO A 47 19.33 21.55 -28.06
N THR A 48 18.70 21.62 -29.24
CA THR A 48 18.64 22.83 -30.04
C THR A 48 17.22 23.29 -30.37
N HIS A 49 16.30 22.34 -30.59
CA HIS A 49 14.97 22.64 -31.11
C HIS A 49 13.86 21.94 -30.35
N LEU A 50 12.68 22.57 -30.35
CA LEU A 50 11.42 21.97 -29.94
C LEU A 50 10.57 21.69 -31.18
N TYR A 51 10.17 20.42 -31.39
CA TYR A 51 9.40 20.00 -32.54
C TYR A 51 7.97 19.66 -32.12
N LYS A 52 7.00 20.08 -32.92
CA LYS A 52 5.60 19.69 -32.79
C LYS A 52 5.21 18.81 -33.98
N LEU A 53 4.95 17.56 -33.72
CA LEU A 53 4.59 16.54 -34.72
C LEU A 53 3.15 16.10 -34.53
N CYS A 54 2.43 15.89 -35.61
CA CYS A 54 1.06 15.39 -35.58
C CYS A 54 0.77 14.56 -36.84
N ASP A 55 0.21 13.35 -36.66
CA ASP A 55 -0.24 12.45 -37.74
C ASP A 55 0.77 12.26 -38.89
N GLY A 56 2.05 12.15 -38.54
CA GLY A 56 3.15 11.96 -39.52
C GLY A 56 3.61 13.22 -40.24
N ALA A 57 3.21 14.41 -39.78
CA ALA A 57 3.65 15.70 -40.30
C ALA A 57 4.32 16.56 -39.23
N LEU A 58 5.30 17.35 -39.64
CA LEU A 58 5.83 18.42 -38.82
C LEU A 58 4.85 19.60 -38.88
N ILE A 59 4.30 20.00 -37.73
CA ILE A 59 3.41 21.16 -37.62
C ILE A 59 4.26 22.43 -37.47
N GLU A 60 5.14 22.43 -36.46
CA GLU A 60 5.98 23.57 -36.14
C GLU A 60 7.34 23.13 -35.58
N LYS A 61 8.34 24.00 -35.71
CA LYS A 61 9.69 23.81 -35.18
C LYS A 61 10.21 25.15 -34.66
N TRP A 62 10.66 25.14 -33.39
CA TRP A 62 11.20 26.35 -32.74
C TRP A 62 12.62 26.12 -32.26
N ASP A 63 13.46 27.14 -32.38
CA ASP A 63 14.77 27.16 -31.73
C ASP A 63 14.59 27.52 -30.25
N VAL A 64 14.88 26.56 -29.37
CA VAL A 64 14.66 26.71 -27.93
C VAL A 64 15.49 27.83 -27.33
N ARG A 65 16.66 28.12 -27.90
CA ARG A 65 17.56 29.21 -27.43
C ARG A 65 17.01 30.61 -27.64
N ARG A 66 16.03 30.75 -28.54
CA ARG A 66 15.32 32.03 -28.80
C ARG A 66 14.03 32.15 -28.00
N MET A 67 13.69 31.12 -27.25
CA MET A 67 12.49 31.08 -26.44
C MET A 67 12.83 31.24 -24.93
N SER A 68 11.87 31.72 -24.17
CA SER A 68 12.00 31.92 -22.73
C SER A 68 10.64 31.71 -22.02
N GLU A 69 10.66 31.63 -20.69
CA GLU A 69 9.47 31.59 -19.83
C GLU A 69 8.46 30.55 -20.28
N PHE A 70 8.88 29.27 -20.29
CA PHE A 70 7.96 28.20 -20.59
C PHE A 70 7.02 27.96 -19.39
N SER A 71 5.72 27.91 -19.65
CA SER A 71 4.71 27.77 -18.60
C SER A 71 3.57 26.85 -19.01
N VAL A 72 2.90 26.29 -18.01
CA VAL A 72 1.70 25.45 -18.18
C VAL A 72 0.53 26.14 -17.50
N GLU A 73 -0.51 26.45 -18.26
CA GLU A 73 -1.72 27.07 -17.74
C GLU A 73 -2.89 26.07 -17.67
N HIS A 74 -3.63 26.13 -16.58
CA HIS A 74 -4.86 25.35 -16.43
C HIS A 74 -6.01 26.07 -17.10
N LEU A 75 -6.65 25.39 -18.05
CA LEU A 75 -7.89 25.81 -18.68
C LEU A 75 -9.05 24.90 -18.24
N TYR A 76 -10.28 25.34 -18.47
CA TYR A 76 -11.44 24.52 -18.15
C TYR A 76 -11.49 23.26 -19.05
N GLY A 77 -11.25 22.08 -18.44
CA GLY A 77 -11.26 20.79 -19.13
C GLY A 77 -9.95 20.35 -19.80
N CYS A 78 -8.96 21.23 -19.95
CA CYS A 78 -7.65 20.92 -20.51
C CYS A 78 -6.55 21.78 -19.86
N ALA A 79 -5.30 21.59 -20.27
CA ALA A 79 -4.20 22.49 -19.98
C ALA A 79 -3.49 22.89 -21.26
N ALA A 80 -2.81 24.01 -21.23
CA ALA A 80 -2.09 24.58 -22.38
C ALA A 80 -0.62 24.81 -21.99
N PHE A 81 0.27 24.49 -22.93
CA PHE A 81 1.70 24.71 -22.82
C PHE A 81 2.09 25.94 -23.63
N TYR A 82 2.67 26.91 -22.97
CA TYR A 82 3.09 28.19 -23.56
C TYR A 82 4.60 28.34 -23.47
N GLY A 83 5.14 29.16 -24.37
CA GLY A 83 6.51 29.68 -24.32
C GLY A 83 6.54 31.07 -24.92
N LYS A 84 7.49 31.92 -24.54
CA LYS A 84 7.68 33.24 -25.14
C LYS A 84 8.73 33.14 -26.24
N LEU A 85 8.38 33.58 -27.45
CA LEU A 85 9.29 33.74 -28.59
C LEU A 85 9.45 35.23 -28.88
N ASP A 86 10.67 35.74 -28.80
CA ASP A 86 10.99 37.18 -29.03
C ASP A 86 10.07 38.12 -28.20
N GLY A 87 9.72 37.71 -26.96
CA GLY A 87 8.89 38.46 -26.01
C GLY A 87 7.36 38.25 -26.15
N ASN A 88 6.89 37.60 -27.21
CA ASN A 88 5.47 37.31 -27.40
C ASN A 88 5.10 35.90 -26.87
N SER A 89 4.00 35.79 -26.11
CA SER A 89 3.49 34.52 -25.65
C SER A 89 2.91 33.70 -26.80
N LEU A 90 3.38 32.46 -26.96
CA LEU A 90 2.97 31.54 -28.00
C LEU A 90 2.38 30.28 -27.37
N LEU A 91 1.20 29.86 -27.84
CA LEU A 91 0.59 28.57 -27.45
C LEU A 91 1.26 27.44 -28.26
N LEU A 92 1.98 26.56 -27.58
CA LEU A 92 2.70 25.46 -28.20
C LEU A 92 1.81 24.24 -28.44
N CYS A 93 1.07 23.80 -27.41
CA CYS A 93 0.09 22.73 -27.55
C CYS A 93 -0.95 22.73 -26.42
N ARG A 94 -2.03 21.95 -26.60
CA ARG A 94 -3.03 21.67 -25.57
C ARG A 94 -3.08 20.18 -25.28
N PHE A 95 -3.34 19.84 -24.00
CA PHE A 95 -3.35 18.44 -23.55
C PHE A 95 -4.36 18.24 -22.41
N SER A 96 -4.74 17.00 -22.14
CA SER A 96 -5.67 16.67 -21.05
C SER A 96 -5.05 16.90 -19.69
N THR A 97 -5.83 17.50 -18.77
CA THR A 97 -5.45 17.59 -17.34
C THR A 97 -5.34 16.20 -16.72
N GLY A 98 -4.41 15.99 -15.84
CA GLY A 98 -4.14 14.70 -15.19
C GLY A 98 -2.72 14.24 -15.42
N LYS A 99 -2.51 13.12 -16.09
CA LYS A 99 -1.14 12.56 -16.29
C LYS A 99 -0.23 13.43 -17.15
N SER A 100 -0.79 14.15 -18.09
CA SER A 100 -0.02 15.00 -18.99
C SER A 100 0.45 16.29 -18.33
N LEU A 101 -0.25 16.77 -17.30
CA LEU A 101 0.10 18.01 -16.62
C LEU A 101 1.53 17.98 -16.05
N ILE A 102 1.84 16.98 -15.22
CA ILE A 102 3.17 16.84 -14.60
C ILE A 102 4.26 16.69 -15.67
N ARG A 103 3.99 15.95 -16.76
CA ARG A 103 4.94 15.79 -17.86
C ARG A 103 5.25 17.11 -18.53
N TYR A 104 4.23 17.94 -18.76
CA TYR A 104 4.41 19.24 -19.39
C TYR A 104 5.01 20.27 -18.45
N THR A 105 4.78 20.19 -17.13
CA THR A 105 5.50 21.00 -16.13
C THR A 105 6.99 20.67 -16.14
N ILE A 106 7.34 19.38 -16.20
CA ILE A 106 8.74 18.94 -16.33
C ILE A 106 9.34 19.38 -17.67
N LEU A 107 8.58 19.26 -18.76
CA LEU A 107 9.02 19.70 -20.08
C LEU A 107 9.27 21.22 -20.10
N ALA A 108 8.42 22.02 -19.48
CA ALA A 108 8.57 23.47 -19.36
C ALA A 108 9.91 23.82 -18.70
N HIS A 109 10.14 23.22 -17.51
CA HIS A 109 11.40 23.44 -16.79
C HIS A 109 12.63 22.94 -17.58
N ALA A 110 12.52 21.79 -18.27
CA ALA A 110 13.58 21.29 -19.14
C ALA A 110 13.83 22.22 -20.33
N CYS A 111 12.80 22.82 -20.93
CA CYS A 111 12.94 23.79 -21.99
C CYS A 111 13.66 25.05 -21.50
N ASP A 112 13.36 25.57 -20.30
CA ASP A 112 14.04 26.70 -19.70
C ASP A 112 15.54 26.40 -19.46
N MET A 113 15.86 25.20 -18.95
CA MET A 113 17.26 24.77 -18.77
C MET A 113 18.02 24.67 -20.10
N VAL A 114 17.38 24.07 -21.12
CA VAL A 114 17.98 23.94 -22.46
C VAL A 114 18.16 25.32 -23.12
N ALA A 115 17.21 26.25 -22.94
CA ALA A 115 17.32 27.63 -23.39
C ALA A 115 18.51 28.34 -22.71
N ALA A 116 18.79 28.07 -21.45
CA ALA A 116 19.94 28.53 -20.70
C ALA A 116 21.26 27.80 -21.06
N GLY A 117 21.24 26.84 -21.99
CA GLY A 117 22.41 26.07 -22.45
C GLY A 117 22.76 24.85 -21.63
N GLN A 118 21.92 24.43 -20.65
CA GLN A 118 22.11 23.24 -19.82
C GLN A 118 21.44 22.04 -20.49
N THR A 119 22.22 21.04 -20.91
CA THR A 119 21.73 19.81 -21.56
C THR A 119 22.00 18.56 -20.74
N GLU A 120 22.65 18.71 -19.58
CA GLU A 120 22.93 17.62 -18.61
C GLU A 120 22.13 17.86 -17.32
N ASN A 121 21.85 16.79 -16.57
CA ASN A 121 21.06 16.82 -15.33
C ASN A 121 19.65 17.41 -15.49
N LEU A 122 19.00 17.11 -16.61
CA LEU A 122 17.63 17.56 -16.86
C LEU A 122 16.62 16.91 -15.89
N PRO A 123 15.53 17.63 -15.53
CA PRO A 123 14.56 17.18 -14.56
C PRO A 123 13.90 15.85 -14.96
N THR A 124 13.88 14.88 -14.05
CA THR A 124 13.24 13.59 -14.22
C THR A 124 11.94 13.54 -13.42
N SER A 125 11.05 12.61 -13.75
CA SER A 125 9.81 12.44 -13.00
C SER A 125 9.96 11.34 -11.97
N ASP A 126 9.75 11.67 -10.70
CA ASP A 126 9.71 10.71 -9.58
C ASP A 126 8.37 9.99 -9.47
N GLU A 127 7.34 10.39 -10.25
CA GLU A 127 6.08 9.66 -10.27
C GLU A 127 6.28 8.24 -10.81
N PRO A 128 5.84 7.21 -10.08
CA PRO A 128 5.94 5.83 -10.51
C PRO A 128 5.14 5.60 -11.79
N GLU A 129 5.69 4.81 -12.70
CA GLU A 129 4.98 4.40 -13.90
C GLU A 129 3.68 3.68 -13.52
N ARG A 130 2.57 4.05 -14.16
CA ARG A 130 1.25 3.41 -13.93
C ARG A 130 1.05 2.15 -14.78
N TYR A 131 1.91 1.92 -15.75
CA TYR A 131 1.83 0.78 -16.68
C TYR A 131 3.14 0.01 -16.69
N CYS A 132 3.05 -1.31 -16.74
CA CYS A 132 4.20 -2.19 -16.81
C CYS A 132 4.93 -2.03 -18.15
N PRO A 133 6.24 -1.70 -18.17
CA PRO A 133 7.00 -1.54 -19.42
C PRO A 133 7.12 -2.84 -20.22
N LYS A 134 7.03 -4.03 -19.54
CA LYS A 134 7.14 -5.33 -20.20
C LYS A 134 5.86 -5.76 -20.93
N CYS A 135 4.68 -5.43 -20.43
CA CYS A 135 3.41 -5.95 -20.98
C CYS A 135 2.34 -4.87 -21.23
N GLY A 136 2.64 -3.57 -21.00
CA GLY A 136 1.72 -2.45 -21.22
C GLY A 136 0.49 -2.41 -20.32
N ARG A 137 0.38 -3.31 -19.32
CA ARG A 137 -0.80 -3.37 -18.44
C ARG A 137 -0.64 -2.45 -17.24
N PRO A 138 -1.73 -1.88 -16.71
CA PRO A 138 -1.66 -1.04 -15.53
C PRO A 138 -1.18 -1.85 -14.32
N TYR A 139 -0.37 -1.22 -13.51
CA TYR A 139 0.00 -1.72 -12.21
C TYR A 139 -1.20 -1.80 -11.26
N ILE A 140 -1.08 -2.58 -10.20
CA ILE A 140 -2.04 -2.57 -9.10
C ILE A 140 -2.00 -1.16 -8.48
N ARG A 141 -3.17 -0.59 -8.18
CA ARG A 141 -3.27 0.76 -7.63
C ARG A 141 -2.37 0.93 -6.40
N ASN A 142 -1.67 2.06 -6.33
CA ASN A 142 -0.70 2.41 -5.29
C ASN A 142 0.47 1.41 -5.15
N THR A 143 0.82 0.70 -6.24
CA THR A 143 1.97 -0.20 -6.29
C THR A 143 2.65 -0.14 -7.66
N GLN A 144 3.91 -0.55 -7.74
CA GLN A 144 4.64 -0.78 -8.99
C GLN A 144 4.62 -2.25 -9.43
N LEU A 145 3.65 -3.03 -8.95
CA LEU A 145 3.58 -4.45 -9.18
C LEU A 145 2.71 -4.79 -10.38
N CYS A 146 3.27 -5.54 -11.32
CA CYS A 146 2.53 -6.12 -12.42
C CYS A 146 2.16 -7.56 -12.09
N PRO A 147 0.85 -7.90 -11.96
CA PRO A 147 0.42 -9.26 -11.60
C PRO A 147 0.84 -10.33 -12.61
N TYR A 148 1.21 -9.92 -13.84
CA TYR A 148 1.53 -10.83 -14.93
C TYR A 148 3.03 -11.00 -15.19
N CYS A 149 3.81 -9.95 -14.93
CA CYS A 149 5.26 -9.93 -15.20
C CYS A 149 6.10 -10.13 -13.93
N GLN A 150 5.46 -10.29 -12.78
CA GLN A 150 6.13 -10.51 -11.51
C GLN A 150 6.93 -11.81 -11.56
N ASP A 151 8.18 -11.77 -11.12
CA ASP A 151 9.03 -12.95 -11.05
C ASP A 151 8.57 -13.90 -9.93
N LYS A 152 7.86 -14.94 -10.35
CA LYS A 152 7.33 -15.97 -9.44
C LYS A 152 8.43 -16.65 -8.63
N LYS A 153 9.60 -16.86 -9.25
CA LYS A 153 10.74 -17.50 -8.58
C LYS A 153 11.26 -16.62 -7.44
N LYS A 154 11.37 -15.31 -7.67
CA LYS A 154 11.75 -14.33 -6.63
C LYS A 154 10.77 -14.36 -5.46
N ILE A 155 9.46 -14.41 -5.73
CA ILE A 155 8.41 -14.48 -4.68
C ILE A 155 8.58 -15.72 -3.80
N TYR A 156 8.71 -16.92 -4.41
CA TYR A 156 8.85 -18.15 -3.64
C TYR A 156 10.17 -18.22 -2.87
N THR A 157 11.27 -17.76 -3.46
CA THR A 157 12.57 -17.75 -2.77
C THR A 157 12.58 -16.78 -1.60
N THR A 158 11.94 -15.62 -1.74
CA THR A 158 11.85 -14.63 -0.66
C THR A 158 10.92 -15.11 0.46
N LEU A 159 9.75 -15.66 0.12
CA LEU A 159 8.86 -16.30 1.10
C LEU A 159 9.60 -17.38 1.90
N TRP A 160 10.34 -18.26 1.18
CA TRP A 160 11.12 -19.33 1.82
C TRP A 160 12.25 -18.81 2.72
N ARG A 161 12.85 -17.67 2.36
CA ARG A 161 13.85 -16.98 3.19
C ARG A 161 13.25 -16.38 4.45
N MET A 162 12.13 -15.66 4.30
CA MET A 162 11.42 -15.02 5.43
C MET A 162 10.91 -16.06 6.44
N THR A 163 10.51 -17.25 5.97
CA THR A 163 9.97 -18.32 6.82
C THR A 163 11.04 -19.23 7.43
N LYS A 164 12.34 -18.86 7.39
CA LYS A 164 13.45 -19.73 7.85
C LYS A 164 13.22 -20.34 9.25
N GLY A 165 12.71 -19.57 10.21
CA GLY A 165 12.41 -20.03 11.57
C GLY A 165 11.12 -20.83 11.72
N MET A 166 10.27 -20.92 10.66
CA MET A 166 8.95 -21.55 10.71
C MET A 166 8.77 -22.70 9.72
N ARG A 167 9.82 -23.11 9.00
CA ARG A 167 9.75 -24.15 7.96
C ARG A 167 9.15 -25.45 8.45
N ILE A 168 9.53 -25.91 9.63
CA ILE A 168 9.01 -27.15 10.24
C ILE A 168 7.48 -27.03 10.45
N TRP A 169 7.02 -25.87 10.93
CA TRP A 169 5.59 -25.64 11.15
C TRP A 169 4.79 -25.56 9.85
N ILE A 170 5.38 -25.02 8.77
CA ILE A 170 4.74 -24.96 7.44
C ILE A 170 4.71 -26.33 6.77
N MET A 171 5.74 -27.17 7.00
CA MET A 171 5.81 -28.52 6.45
C MET A 171 4.91 -29.51 7.19
N ALA A 172 4.61 -29.28 8.47
CA ALA A 172 3.81 -30.19 9.27
C ALA A 172 2.38 -30.42 8.72
N PRO A 173 1.60 -29.39 8.29
CA PRO A 173 0.32 -29.60 7.61
C PRO A 173 0.41 -30.40 6.31
N LEU A 174 1.50 -30.23 5.54
CA LEU A 174 1.75 -30.99 4.32
C LEU A 174 2.01 -32.47 4.61
N LEU A 175 2.81 -32.75 5.64
CA LEU A 175 3.12 -34.10 6.04
C LEU A 175 1.87 -34.84 6.58
N THR A 176 1.11 -34.18 7.46
CA THR A 176 -0.13 -34.76 7.97
C THR A 176 -1.18 -34.99 6.89
N ALA A 177 -1.27 -34.10 5.89
CA ALA A 177 -2.12 -34.28 4.73
C ALA A 177 -1.69 -35.49 3.89
N ALA A 178 -0.38 -35.71 3.69
CA ALA A 178 0.15 -36.86 2.96
C ALA A 178 -0.17 -38.18 3.69
N VAL A 179 -0.03 -38.23 5.01
CA VAL A 179 -0.39 -39.42 5.81
C VAL A 179 -1.89 -39.69 5.76
N ALA A 180 -2.73 -38.68 5.89
CA ALA A 180 -4.18 -38.82 5.78
C ALA A 180 -4.61 -39.34 4.39
N LEU A 181 -3.90 -38.90 3.34
CA LEU A 181 -4.12 -39.36 1.99
C LEU A 181 -3.84 -40.87 1.82
N CYS A 182 -2.80 -41.39 2.43
CA CYS A 182 -2.50 -42.84 2.39
C CYS A 182 -3.69 -43.65 2.92
N LEU A 183 -4.28 -43.25 4.03
CA LEU A 183 -5.46 -43.92 4.61
C LEU A 183 -6.67 -43.90 3.67
N THR A 184 -6.84 -42.81 2.90
CA THR A 184 -7.94 -42.67 1.94
C THR A 184 -7.86 -43.71 0.83
N PHE A 185 -6.66 -44.16 0.44
CA PHE A 185 -6.45 -45.19 -0.58
C PHE A 185 -6.46 -46.62 -0.01
N ILE A 186 -6.17 -46.78 1.27
CA ILE A 186 -6.16 -48.09 1.94
C ILE A 186 -7.59 -48.58 2.24
N ALA A 187 -8.49 -47.72 2.68
CA ALA A 187 -9.85 -48.09 3.06
C ALA A 187 -10.64 -48.88 1.99
N PRO A 188 -10.60 -48.50 0.68
CA PRO A 188 -11.29 -49.24 -0.38
C PRO A 188 -10.77 -50.66 -0.59
N LEU A 189 -9.50 -50.95 -0.24
CA LEU A 189 -8.93 -52.30 -0.33
C LEU A 189 -9.61 -53.23 0.69
N PHE A 190 -9.74 -52.78 1.95
CA PHE A 190 -10.43 -53.55 2.97
C PHE A 190 -11.93 -53.69 2.66
N GLN A 191 -12.55 -52.67 2.05
CA GLN A 191 -13.94 -52.76 1.58
C GLN A 191 -14.12 -53.80 0.47
N GLU A 192 -13.17 -53.93 -0.43
CA GLU A 192 -13.19 -54.95 -1.48
C GLU A 192 -13.12 -56.34 -0.86
N ILE A 193 -12.18 -56.61 0.07
CA ILE A 193 -12.01 -57.86 0.78
C ILE A 193 -13.30 -58.20 1.55
N LEU A 194 -13.88 -57.21 2.26
CA LEU A 194 -15.12 -57.43 3.01
C LEU A 194 -16.28 -57.85 2.09
N ILE A 195 -16.42 -57.20 0.92
CA ILE A 195 -17.53 -57.47 0.00
C ILE A 195 -17.33 -58.81 -0.72
N ASN A 196 -16.13 -59.04 -1.29
CA ASN A 196 -15.90 -60.22 -2.12
C ASN A 196 -15.75 -61.49 -1.30
N ASP A 197 -15.01 -61.45 -0.19
CA ASP A 197 -14.57 -62.65 0.51
C ASP A 197 -15.48 -63.02 1.70
N TYR A 198 -16.27 -62.02 2.22
CA TYR A 198 -17.11 -62.25 3.39
C TYR A 198 -18.61 -62.03 3.16
N ILE A 199 -19.02 -61.10 2.31
CA ILE A 199 -20.46 -60.83 2.07
C ILE A 199 -21.00 -61.67 0.91
N LEU A 200 -20.24 -61.83 -0.16
CA LEU A 200 -20.68 -62.45 -1.42
C LEU A 200 -20.00 -63.81 -1.69
N ALA A 201 -19.07 -64.21 -0.85
CA ALA A 201 -18.45 -65.52 -1.01
C ALA A 201 -19.50 -66.62 -0.87
N GLU A 202 -19.58 -67.55 -1.83
CA GLU A 202 -20.44 -68.75 -1.79
C GLU A 202 -19.91 -69.76 -0.74
N HIS A 203 -19.50 -69.26 0.43
CA HIS A 203 -19.22 -70.16 1.54
C HIS A 203 -20.51 -70.72 2.03
N THR A 204 -20.73 -72.00 1.78
CA THR A 204 -21.69 -72.80 2.57
C THR A 204 -21.29 -72.63 4.02
N LEU A 205 -22.00 -71.74 4.75
CA LEU A 205 -21.91 -71.63 6.21
C LEU A 205 -22.30 -72.98 6.79
N SER A 206 -21.33 -73.91 6.94
CA SER A 206 -21.52 -75.11 7.74
C SER A 206 -21.53 -74.65 9.19
N MET A 207 -22.34 -75.34 10.00
CA MET A 207 -22.46 -75.01 11.45
C MET A 207 -21.12 -75.08 12.19
N ASP A 208 -20.12 -75.75 11.61
CA ASP A 208 -18.78 -75.92 12.18
C ASP A 208 -17.82 -74.73 11.96
N ASN A 209 -18.01 -73.85 10.95
CA ASN A 209 -17.08 -72.78 10.59
C ASN A 209 -17.59 -71.37 10.78
N TRP A 210 -18.84 -71.16 11.30
CA TRP A 210 -19.47 -69.85 11.40
C TRP A 210 -18.74 -68.92 12.38
N GLN A 211 -18.06 -69.45 13.40
CA GLN A 211 -17.35 -68.65 14.40
C GLN A 211 -16.08 -68.01 13.77
N ASP A 212 -15.33 -68.77 13.01
CA ASP A 212 -14.12 -68.28 12.34
C ASP A 212 -14.48 -67.22 11.29
N TRP A 213 -15.55 -67.47 10.53
CA TRP A 213 -16.06 -66.47 9.57
C TRP A 213 -16.50 -65.17 10.26
N LEU A 214 -17.24 -65.29 11.36
CA LEU A 214 -17.70 -64.15 12.14
C LEU A 214 -16.52 -63.34 12.71
N TRP A 215 -15.52 -64.01 13.26
CA TRP A 215 -14.33 -63.34 13.76
C TRP A 215 -13.58 -62.58 12.67
N MET A 216 -13.38 -63.15 11.53
CA MET A 216 -12.69 -62.50 10.38
C MET A 216 -13.52 -61.37 9.82
N PHE A 217 -14.86 -61.53 9.67
CA PHE A 217 -15.77 -60.48 9.29
C PHE A 217 -15.71 -59.29 10.25
N LEU A 218 -15.74 -59.54 11.55
CA LEU A 218 -15.62 -58.51 12.59
C LEU A 218 -14.22 -57.83 12.56
N LEU A 219 -13.16 -58.59 12.30
CA LEU A 219 -11.82 -58.08 12.22
C LEU A 219 -11.67 -57.12 11.03
N VAL A 220 -12.12 -57.50 9.83
CA VAL A 220 -12.06 -56.65 8.62
C VAL A 220 -12.96 -55.44 8.78
N SER A 221 -14.19 -55.61 9.31
CA SER A 221 -15.09 -54.48 9.58
C SER A 221 -14.50 -53.53 10.62
N GLY A 222 -13.89 -54.08 11.68
CA GLY A 222 -13.18 -53.33 12.71
C GLY A 222 -11.96 -52.56 12.13
N ALA A 223 -11.24 -53.14 11.18
CA ALA A 223 -10.14 -52.49 10.49
C ALA A 223 -10.65 -51.27 9.67
N ILE A 224 -11.76 -51.40 8.94
CA ILE A 224 -12.38 -50.29 8.18
C ILE A 224 -12.75 -49.15 9.12
N VAL A 225 -13.44 -49.46 10.20
CA VAL A 225 -13.85 -48.46 11.23
C VAL A 225 -12.60 -47.81 11.84
N SER A 226 -11.59 -48.61 12.17
CA SER A 226 -10.33 -48.09 12.74
C SER A 226 -9.60 -47.14 11.78
N ILE A 227 -9.58 -47.47 10.48
CA ILE A 227 -8.98 -46.60 9.43
C ILE A 227 -9.80 -45.28 9.35
N ASP A 228 -11.13 -45.32 9.37
CA ASP A 228 -11.95 -44.10 9.30
C ASP A 228 -11.77 -43.24 10.56
N VAL A 229 -11.76 -43.85 11.75
CA VAL A 229 -11.48 -43.16 13.02
C VAL A 229 -10.10 -42.52 13.00
N LEU A 230 -9.05 -43.24 12.56
CA LEU A 230 -7.72 -42.73 12.47
C LEU A 230 -7.62 -41.57 11.46
N HIS A 231 -8.30 -41.68 10.31
CA HIS A 231 -8.39 -40.62 9.33
C HIS A 231 -9.04 -39.36 9.91
N ARG A 232 -10.12 -39.51 10.70
CA ARG A 232 -10.78 -38.36 11.38
C ARG A 232 -9.88 -37.73 12.43
N ILE A 233 -9.18 -38.54 13.22
CA ILE A 233 -8.20 -38.06 14.21
C ILE A 233 -7.08 -37.25 13.50
N LEU A 234 -6.53 -37.79 12.42
CA LEU A 234 -5.51 -37.08 11.62
C LEU A 234 -6.02 -35.74 11.06
N ASN A 235 -7.25 -35.69 10.60
CA ASN A 235 -7.85 -34.42 10.12
C ASN A 235 -8.00 -33.40 11.26
N ILE A 236 -8.36 -33.84 12.48
CA ILE A 236 -8.41 -32.97 13.67
C ILE A 236 -7.00 -32.46 14.00
N VAL A 237 -6.02 -33.35 14.02
CA VAL A 237 -4.60 -33.00 14.26
C VAL A 237 -4.09 -32.02 13.21
N GLN A 238 -4.37 -32.27 11.94
CA GLN A 238 -4.01 -31.38 10.83
C GLN A 238 -4.65 -29.99 11.01
N SER A 239 -5.94 -29.92 11.35
CA SER A 239 -6.63 -28.66 11.59
C SER A 239 -6.02 -27.88 12.76
N ARG A 240 -5.68 -28.58 13.85
CA ARG A 240 -4.98 -27.99 15.00
C ARG A 240 -3.60 -27.45 14.62
N ILE A 241 -2.79 -28.24 13.92
CA ILE A 241 -1.46 -27.83 13.45
C ILE A 241 -1.58 -26.62 12.52
N SER A 242 -2.54 -26.63 11.58
CA SER A 242 -2.79 -25.52 10.67
C SER A 242 -3.20 -24.26 11.41
N ALA A 243 -4.08 -24.34 12.42
CA ALA A 243 -4.50 -23.19 13.22
C ALA A 243 -3.31 -22.56 13.98
N VAL A 244 -2.49 -23.37 14.66
CA VAL A 244 -1.31 -22.91 15.40
C VAL A 244 -0.28 -22.30 14.44
N THR A 245 -0.03 -22.98 13.32
CA THR A 245 0.89 -22.48 12.28
C THR A 245 0.42 -21.16 11.71
N GLY A 246 -0.88 -21.04 11.41
CA GLY A 246 -1.50 -19.83 10.89
C GLY A 246 -1.35 -18.66 11.86
N ALA A 247 -1.65 -18.86 13.15
CA ALA A 247 -1.50 -17.81 14.16
C ALA A 247 -0.04 -17.33 14.30
N ARG A 248 0.92 -18.26 14.34
CA ARG A 248 2.37 -17.92 14.40
C ARG A 248 2.85 -17.20 13.14
N PHE A 249 2.41 -17.67 11.98
CA PHE A 249 2.78 -17.08 10.69
C PHE A 249 2.24 -15.64 10.55
N THR A 250 0.96 -15.43 10.92
CA THR A 250 0.33 -14.10 10.93
C THR A 250 1.06 -13.16 11.88
N ARG A 251 1.36 -13.61 13.11
CA ARG A 251 2.13 -12.82 14.08
C ARG A 251 3.48 -12.41 13.51
N MET A 252 4.24 -13.36 12.95
CA MET A 252 5.56 -13.09 12.38
C MET A 252 5.49 -12.05 11.26
N LEU A 253 4.60 -12.23 10.28
CA LEU A 253 4.49 -11.30 9.16
C LEU A 253 4.02 -9.91 9.58
N ARG A 254 3.04 -9.82 10.49
CA ARG A 254 2.57 -8.52 10.99
C ARG A 254 3.65 -7.78 11.75
N THR A 255 4.42 -8.47 12.61
CA THR A 255 5.53 -7.86 13.34
C THR A 255 6.60 -7.35 12.36
N LEU A 256 7.05 -8.18 11.41
CA LEU A 256 8.04 -7.79 10.41
C LEU A 256 7.58 -6.59 9.55
N LEU A 257 6.31 -6.59 9.12
CA LEU A 257 5.76 -5.47 8.35
C LEU A 257 5.68 -4.20 9.19
N PHE A 258 5.23 -4.30 10.43
CA PHE A 258 5.11 -3.16 11.32
C PHE A 258 6.48 -2.56 11.64
N GLU A 259 7.47 -3.40 11.97
CA GLU A 259 8.86 -2.98 12.17
C GLU A 259 9.40 -2.26 10.93
N LYS A 260 9.19 -2.85 9.74
CA LYS A 260 9.65 -2.23 8.49
C LYS A 260 8.98 -0.90 8.21
N ILE A 261 7.65 -0.79 8.44
CA ILE A 261 6.91 0.47 8.26
C ILE A 261 7.44 1.56 9.19
N GLN A 262 7.79 1.22 10.44
CA GLN A 262 8.37 2.19 11.39
C GLN A 262 9.76 2.67 10.98
N MET A 263 10.49 1.87 10.20
CA MET A 263 11.83 2.23 9.68
C MET A 263 11.77 3.00 8.35
N LEU A 264 10.59 3.07 7.69
CA LEU A 264 10.46 3.83 6.45
C LEU A 264 10.57 5.33 6.70
N SER A 265 11.10 6.06 5.71
CA SER A 265 11.15 7.53 5.74
C SER A 265 9.75 8.15 5.71
N MET A 266 9.63 9.38 6.19
CA MET A 266 8.37 10.12 6.18
C MET A 266 7.83 10.30 4.75
N ALA A 267 8.71 10.52 3.77
CA ALA A 267 8.36 10.60 2.35
C ALA A 267 7.67 9.31 1.86
N SER A 268 8.22 8.15 2.20
CA SER A 268 7.65 6.85 1.84
C SER A 268 6.28 6.60 2.48
N VAL A 269 6.11 7.00 3.74
CA VAL A 269 4.84 6.85 4.47
C VAL A 269 3.77 7.80 3.91
N GLN A 270 4.12 9.06 3.61
CA GLN A 270 3.18 10.03 3.05
C GLN A 270 2.67 9.67 1.64
N LYS A 271 3.50 9.02 0.81
CA LYS A 271 3.08 8.50 -0.51
C LYS A 271 2.00 7.41 -0.41
N LYS A 272 1.82 6.78 0.76
CA LYS A 272 0.86 5.71 1.03
C LYS A 272 -0.18 6.19 2.07
N SER A 273 -1.46 5.93 1.81
CA SER A 273 -2.48 6.25 2.82
C SER A 273 -2.39 5.29 4.02
N THR A 274 -2.71 5.79 5.22
CA THR A 274 -2.79 4.95 6.44
C THR A 274 -3.71 3.74 6.25
N GLY A 275 -4.83 3.91 5.53
CA GLY A 275 -5.75 2.82 5.22
C GLY A 275 -5.14 1.75 4.32
N ASP A 276 -4.25 2.11 3.36
CA ASP A 276 -3.52 1.15 2.53
C ASP A 276 -2.53 0.34 3.39
N LEU A 277 -1.76 1.00 4.25
CA LEU A 277 -0.81 0.33 5.16
C LEU A 277 -1.54 -0.62 6.12
N MET A 278 -2.64 -0.19 6.72
CA MET A 278 -3.49 -1.05 7.57
C MET A 278 -4.07 -2.23 6.79
N GLY A 279 -4.51 -2.00 5.54
CA GLY A 279 -4.98 -3.04 4.64
C GLY A 279 -3.91 -4.10 4.35
N ARG A 280 -2.66 -3.69 4.17
CA ARG A 280 -1.53 -4.61 3.95
C ARG A 280 -1.22 -5.45 5.19
N ILE A 281 -1.22 -4.85 6.39
CA ILE A 281 -0.97 -5.57 7.66
C ILE A 281 -2.10 -6.55 8.00
N ASN A 282 -3.37 -6.17 7.75
CA ASN A 282 -4.51 -6.98 8.17
C ASN A 282 -4.99 -7.91 7.06
N ASN A 283 -5.35 -7.37 5.89
CA ASN A 283 -6.00 -8.15 4.85
C ASN A 283 -5.00 -8.95 4.00
N ASP A 284 -3.94 -8.30 3.50
CA ASP A 284 -2.99 -8.98 2.63
C ASP A 284 -2.20 -10.07 3.38
N VAL A 285 -1.85 -9.87 4.65
CA VAL A 285 -1.25 -10.91 5.50
C VAL A 285 -2.19 -12.10 5.68
N ASN A 286 -3.50 -11.87 5.90
CA ASN A 286 -4.48 -12.96 6.04
C ASN A 286 -4.63 -13.76 4.74
N VAL A 287 -4.63 -13.11 3.57
CA VAL A 287 -4.67 -13.79 2.27
C VAL A 287 -3.43 -14.68 2.09
N VAL A 288 -2.25 -14.17 2.41
CA VAL A 288 -0.99 -14.93 2.33
C VAL A 288 -1.00 -16.11 3.31
N GLN A 289 -1.42 -15.88 4.54
CA GLN A 289 -1.54 -16.93 5.56
C GLN A 289 -2.51 -18.04 5.11
N ASN A 290 -3.70 -17.68 4.64
CA ASN A 290 -4.69 -18.64 4.16
C ASN A 290 -4.15 -19.50 3.01
N PHE A 291 -3.43 -18.87 2.08
CA PHE A 291 -2.81 -19.60 0.96
C PHE A 291 -1.75 -20.58 1.44
N VAL A 292 -0.79 -20.13 2.26
CA VAL A 292 0.37 -20.93 2.69
C VAL A 292 -0.04 -22.06 3.63
N VAL A 293 -0.96 -21.78 4.57
CA VAL A 293 -1.29 -22.72 5.67
C VAL A 293 -2.45 -23.64 5.34
N HIS A 294 -3.42 -23.18 4.54
CA HIS A 294 -4.63 -23.98 4.24
C HIS A 294 -4.69 -24.44 2.78
N LEU A 295 -4.54 -23.51 1.83
CA LEU A 295 -4.74 -23.85 0.41
C LEU A 295 -3.59 -24.67 -0.16
N LEU A 296 -2.35 -24.33 0.15
CA LEU A 296 -1.18 -25.04 -0.37
C LEU A 296 -1.16 -26.53 0.05
N PRO A 297 -1.36 -26.92 1.33
CA PRO A 297 -1.47 -28.32 1.72
C PRO A 297 -2.65 -29.03 1.03
N THR A 298 -3.79 -28.36 0.91
CA THR A 298 -4.97 -28.92 0.22
C THR A 298 -4.69 -29.19 -1.25
N TYR A 299 -4.09 -28.25 -1.97
CA TYR A 299 -3.74 -28.44 -3.39
C TYR A 299 -2.65 -29.50 -3.59
N PHE A 300 -1.68 -29.55 -2.68
CA PHE A 300 -0.67 -30.59 -2.67
C PHE A 300 -1.31 -31.97 -2.49
N ALA A 301 -2.16 -32.15 -1.48
CA ALA A 301 -2.87 -33.42 -1.25
C ALA A 301 -3.74 -33.81 -2.46
N GLN A 302 -4.47 -32.87 -3.05
CA GLN A 302 -5.28 -33.12 -4.24
C GLN A 302 -4.45 -33.50 -5.48
N PHE A 303 -3.31 -32.86 -5.69
CA PHE A 303 -2.41 -33.19 -6.79
C PHE A 303 -1.81 -34.58 -6.61
N VAL A 304 -1.35 -34.90 -5.41
CA VAL A 304 -0.83 -36.24 -5.09
C VAL A 304 -1.93 -37.29 -5.20
N SER A 305 -3.16 -37.01 -4.69
CA SER A 305 -4.28 -37.96 -4.81
C SER A 305 -4.66 -38.25 -6.25
N PHE A 306 -4.60 -37.24 -7.13
CA PHE A 306 -4.84 -37.43 -8.55
C PHE A 306 -3.78 -38.37 -9.18
N ILE A 307 -2.50 -38.15 -8.89
CA ILE A 307 -1.41 -39.00 -9.43
C ILE A 307 -1.50 -40.43 -8.87
N VAL A 308 -1.63 -40.58 -7.57
CA VAL A 308 -1.70 -41.91 -6.91
C VAL A 308 -2.95 -42.67 -7.39
N GLY A 309 -4.10 -42.00 -7.39
CA GLY A 309 -5.34 -42.62 -7.91
C GLY A 309 -5.24 -43.03 -9.37
N PHE A 310 -4.61 -42.18 -10.22
CA PHE A 310 -4.33 -42.50 -11.62
C PHE A 310 -3.48 -43.76 -11.74
N VAL A 311 -2.35 -43.84 -11.06
CA VAL A 311 -1.45 -45.01 -11.08
C VAL A 311 -2.18 -46.26 -10.59
N LEU A 312 -2.91 -46.17 -9.46
CA LEU A 312 -3.64 -47.32 -8.90
C LEU A 312 -4.71 -47.86 -9.86
N ILE A 313 -5.49 -46.98 -10.49
CA ILE A 313 -6.53 -47.39 -11.43
C ILE A 313 -5.92 -48.05 -12.68
N VAL A 314 -4.87 -47.45 -13.24
CA VAL A 314 -4.18 -48.03 -14.41
C VAL A 314 -3.61 -49.37 -14.07
N THR A 315 -2.80 -49.51 -13.02
CA THR A 315 -2.20 -50.78 -12.61
C THR A 315 -3.28 -51.84 -12.34
N MET A 316 -4.33 -51.50 -11.59
CA MET A 316 -5.44 -52.41 -11.31
C MET A 316 -6.19 -52.85 -12.57
N SER A 317 -6.40 -51.97 -13.53
CA SER A 317 -7.07 -52.31 -14.80
C SER A 317 -6.23 -53.30 -15.64
N PHE A 318 -4.93 -53.10 -15.69
CA PHE A 318 -4.04 -54.00 -16.42
C PHE A 318 -3.86 -55.38 -15.71
N THR A 319 -3.73 -55.38 -14.38
CA THR A 319 -3.59 -56.64 -13.61
C THR A 319 -4.83 -57.51 -13.68
N LEU A 320 -6.00 -56.90 -13.74
CA LEU A 320 -7.29 -57.59 -13.83
C LEU A 320 -7.72 -57.89 -15.30
N GLY A 321 -6.93 -57.48 -16.29
CA GLY A 321 -7.23 -57.71 -17.72
C GLY A 321 -8.45 -56.89 -18.23
N VAL A 322 -8.80 -55.76 -17.57
CA VAL A 322 -9.96 -54.91 -17.90
C VAL A 322 -9.57 -53.50 -18.25
N PRO A 323 -8.65 -53.23 -19.21
CA PRO A 323 -8.10 -51.90 -19.48
C PRO A 323 -9.17 -50.87 -19.93
N MET A 324 -10.30 -51.32 -20.44
CA MET A 324 -11.41 -50.47 -20.87
C MET A 324 -11.99 -49.67 -19.67
N LEU A 325 -11.96 -50.19 -18.43
CA LEU A 325 -12.46 -49.47 -17.26
C LEU A 325 -11.61 -48.22 -16.97
N ALA A 326 -10.29 -48.31 -17.14
CA ALA A 326 -9.41 -47.13 -17.02
C ALA A 326 -9.70 -46.11 -18.13
N LEU A 327 -9.96 -46.55 -19.35
CA LEU A 327 -10.27 -45.64 -20.48
C LEU A 327 -11.51 -44.80 -20.19
N TYR A 328 -12.56 -45.38 -19.59
CA TYR A 328 -13.80 -44.68 -19.25
C TYR A 328 -13.61 -43.57 -18.23
N ILE A 329 -12.61 -43.66 -17.35
CA ILE A 329 -12.28 -42.61 -16.37
C ILE A 329 -11.68 -41.39 -17.08
N PHE A 330 -10.85 -41.63 -18.10
CA PHE A 330 -10.15 -40.55 -18.79
C PHE A 330 -10.96 -39.93 -19.93
N LEU A 331 -11.96 -40.62 -20.46
CA LEU A 331 -12.78 -40.14 -21.57
C LEU A 331 -13.46 -38.78 -21.33
N PRO A 332 -14.04 -38.47 -20.14
CA PRO A 332 -14.65 -37.16 -19.90
C PRO A 332 -13.63 -36.05 -19.63
N LEU A 333 -12.37 -36.35 -19.29
CA LEU A 333 -11.39 -35.34 -18.86
C LEU A 333 -11.08 -34.30 -19.96
N PRO A 334 -10.78 -34.67 -21.22
CA PRO A 334 -10.52 -33.69 -22.29
C PRO A 334 -11.71 -32.74 -22.50
N ILE A 335 -12.95 -33.27 -22.44
CA ILE A 335 -14.18 -32.49 -22.62
C ILE A 335 -14.30 -31.46 -21.51
N VAL A 336 -14.10 -31.87 -20.24
CA VAL A 336 -14.18 -31.01 -19.07
C VAL A 336 -13.07 -29.96 -19.09
N LEU A 337 -11.84 -30.34 -19.39
CA LEU A 337 -10.70 -29.40 -19.47
C LEU A 337 -10.93 -28.35 -20.58
N PHE A 338 -11.43 -28.76 -21.75
CA PHE A 338 -11.76 -27.84 -22.82
C PHE A 338 -12.90 -26.89 -22.43
N ALA A 339 -13.96 -27.41 -21.80
CA ALA A 339 -15.07 -26.61 -21.32
C ALA A 339 -14.63 -25.58 -20.26
N ILE A 340 -13.78 -25.98 -19.29
CA ILE A 340 -13.20 -25.10 -18.29
C ILE A 340 -12.34 -24.02 -18.96
N TRP A 341 -11.51 -24.37 -19.94
CA TRP A 341 -10.67 -23.41 -20.66
C TRP A 341 -11.51 -22.34 -21.37
N LYS A 342 -12.55 -22.74 -22.07
CA LYS A 342 -13.50 -21.83 -22.77
C LYS A 342 -14.29 -20.97 -21.77
N PHE A 343 -14.78 -21.55 -20.69
CA PHE A 343 -15.52 -20.87 -19.63
C PHE A 343 -14.66 -19.80 -18.94
N ARG A 344 -13.38 -20.12 -18.66
CA ARG A 344 -12.44 -19.20 -18.02
C ARG A 344 -12.29 -17.88 -18.78
N SER A 345 -12.22 -17.92 -20.10
CA SER A 345 -12.11 -16.72 -20.95
C SER A 345 -13.32 -15.81 -20.81
N LYS A 346 -14.53 -16.38 -20.78
CA LYS A 346 -15.79 -15.64 -20.60
C LYS A 346 -15.90 -15.07 -19.18
N MET A 347 -15.55 -15.84 -18.16
CA MET A 347 -15.62 -15.44 -16.76
C MET A 347 -14.64 -14.33 -16.41
N LYS A 348 -13.46 -14.28 -17.02
CA LYS A 348 -12.47 -13.24 -16.78
C LYS A 348 -13.03 -11.83 -17.01
N LEU A 349 -13.77 -11.61 -18.09
CA LEU A 349 -14.38 -10.30 -18.39
C LEU A 349 -15.48 -9.94 -17.39
N ARG A 350 -16.33 -10.93 -17.05
CA ARG A 350 -17.45 -10.75 -16.12
C ARG A 350 -16.97 -10.48 -14.69
N ASN A 351 -15.98 -11.22 -14.22
CA ASN A 351 -15.36 -10.99 -12.91
C ASN A 351 -14.70 -9.61 -12.84
N ARG A 352 -14.06 -9.15 -13.94
CA ARG A 352 -13.52 -7.78 -13.99
C ARG A 352 -14.62 -6.73 -13.85
N ARG A 353 -15.79 -6.91 -14.47
CA ARG A 353 -16.95 -6.01 -14.31
C ARG A 353 -17.47 -6.01 -12.88
N ALA A 354 -17.68 -7.20 -12.30
CA ALA A 354 -18.11 -7.33 -10.89
C ALA A 354 -17.12 -6.62 -9.92
N TRP A 355 -15.82 -6.79 -10.16
CA TRP A 355 -14.80 -6.13 -9.37
C TRP A 355 -14.83 -4.59 -9.52
N MET A 356 -15.05 -4.07 -10.73
CA MET A 356 -15.16 -2.62 -10.96
C MET A 356 -16.40 -2.04 -10.26
N LEU A 357 -17.53 -2.75 -10.29
CA LEU A 357 -18.75 -2.32 -9.60
C LEU A 357 -18.57 -2.34 -8.09
N GLY A 358 -18.01 -3.42 -7.52
CA GLY A 358 -17.70 -3.49 -6.09
C GLY A 358 -16.76 -2.38 -5.63
N ARG A 359 -15.76 -2.06 -6.45
CA ARG A 359 -14.87 -0.92 -6.18
C ARG A 359 -15.62 0.41 -6.16
N ARG A 360 -16.56 0.63 -7.10
CA ARG A 360 -17.37 1.84 -7.13
C ARG A 360 -18.25 1.94 -5.88
N THR A 361 -18.88 0.85 -5.46
CA THR A 361 -19.68 0.80 -4.22
C THR A 361 -18.85 1.18 -2.99
N ASN A 362 -17.64 0.60 -2.87
CA ASN A 362 -16.75 0.92 -1.74
C ASN A 362 -16.27 2.39 -1.75
N LEU A 363 -15.98 2.97 -2.93
CA LEU A 363 -15.61 4.37 -3.04
C LEU A 363 -16.77 5.28 -2.65
N THR A 364 -17.99 5.02 -3.14
CA THR A 364 -19.19 5.79 -2.75
C THR A 364 -19.42 5.72 -1.24
N LEU A 365 -19.26 4.55 -0.63
CA LEU A 365 -19.38 4.38 0.82
C LEU A 365 -18.32 5.21 1.57
N GLN A 366 -17.06 5.10 1.17
CA GLN A 366 -15.96 5.83 1.78
C GLN A 366 -16.16 7.34 1.69
N ASP A 367 -16.51 7.86 0.52
CA ASP A 367 -16.73 9.30 0.29
C ASP A 367 -17.90 9.81 1.14
N THR A 368 -19.02 9.07 1.17
CA THR A 368 -20.20 9.44 1.95
C THR A 368 -19.91 9.44 3.46
N LEU A 369 -19.20 8.41 3.97
CA LEU A 369 -18.87 8.34 5.39
C LEU A 369 -17.81 9.37 5.81
N SER A 370 -16.81 9.62 4.97
CA SER A 370 -15.82 10.67 5.23
C SER A 370 -16.45 12.06 5.23
N GLY A 371 -17.43 12.28 4.35
CA GLY A 371 -18.19 13.53 4.24
C GLY A 371 -19.49 13.57 5.05
N ILE A 372 -19.71 12.68 6.02
CA ILE A 372 -21.01 12.51 6.70
C ILE A 372 -21.54 13.81 7.32
N ARG A 373 -20.64 14.65 7.88
CA ARG A 373 -21.02 15.96 8.42
C ARG A 373 -21.62 16.85 7.35
N VAL A 374 -21.04 16.88 6.15
CA VAL A 374 -21.55 17.66 5.01
C VAL A 374 -22.92 17.13 4.59
N VAL A 375 -23.05 15.79 4.43
CA VAL A 375 -24.34 15.17 4.09
C VAL A 375 -25.42 15.56 5.08
N LYS A 376 -25.13 15.51 6.39
CA LYS A 376 -26.04 15.90 7.47
C LYS A 376 -26.38 17.37 7.46
N THR A 377 -25.37 18.24 7.28
CA THR A 377 -25.57 19.70 7.29
C THR A 377 -26.48 20.17 6.16
N TYR A 378 -26.38 19.52 5.00
CA TYR A 378 -27.20 19.88 3.82
C TYR A 378 -28.51 19.07 3.70
N GLY A 379 -28.83 18.18 4.64
CA GLY A 379 -30.03 17.32 4.61
C GLY A 379 -30.11 16.42 3.38
N ARG A 380 -28.94 15.90 2.91
CA ARG A 380 -28.84 15.11 1.69
C ARG A 380 -28.74 13.60 1.94
N GLU A 381 -29.22 13.13 3.09
CA GLU A 381 -29.16 11.70 3.47
C GLU A 381 -29.87 10.82 2.45
N GLN A 382 -31.06 11.20 2.02
CA GLN A 382 -31.84 10.39 1.06
C GLN A 382 -31.10 10.26 -0.28
N SER A 383 -30.55 11.35 -0.80
CA SER A 383 -29.75 11.34 -2.03
C SER A 383 -28.49 10.45 -1.93
N ALA A 384 -27.85 10.45 -0.75
CA ALA A 384 -26.70 9.57 -0.50
C ALA A 384 -27.10 8.08 -0.43
N ILE A 385 -28.25 7.78 0.23
CA ILE A 385 -28.83 6.44 0.30
C ILE A 385 -29.17 5.94 -1.10
N ASP A 386 -29.87 6.75 -1.90
CA ASP A 386 -30.28 6.36 -3.26
C ASP A 386 -29.07 6.10 -4.16
N THR A 387 -28.01 6.93 -4.06
CA THR A 387 -26.78 6.74 -4.83
C THR A 387 -26.07 5.44 -4.43
N PHE A 388 -25.99 5.15 -3.14
CA PHE A 388 -25.38 3.92 -2.63
C PHE A 388 -26.22 2.69 -3.01
N ALA A 389 -27.55 2.78 -2.91
CA ALA A 389 -28.49 1.72 -3.31
C ALA A 389 -28.34 1.36 -4.79
N ASP A 390 -28.28 2.37 -5.69
CA ASP A 390 -28.05 2.14 -7.13
C ASP A 390 -26.72 1.42 -7.41
N CYS A 391 -25.64 1.85 -6.73
CA CYS A 391 -24.34 1.17 -6.87
C CYS A 391 -24.39 -0.29 -6.39
N THR A 392 -25.05 -0.53 -5.24
CA THR A 392 -25.21 -1.87 -4.65
C THR A 392 -26.10 -2.77 -5.52
N GLU A 393 -27.19 -2.23 -6.05
CA GLU A 393 -28.07 -2.94 -6.97
C GLU A 393 -27.33 -3.41 -8.22
N LYS A 394 -26.58 -2.53 -8.89
CA LYS A 394 -25.77 -2.87 -10.07
C LYS A 394 -24.72 -3.95 -9.76
N GLN A 395 -24.09 -3.89 -8.58
CA GLN A 395 -23.15 -4.90 -8.12
C GLN A 395 -23.85 -6.24 -7.88
N ALA A 396 -25.01 -6.23 -7.20
CA ALA A 396 -25.81 -7.43 -6.92
C ALA A 396 -26.28 -8.10 -8.21
N GLN A 397 -26.82 -7.34 -9.17
CA GLN A 397 -27.25 -7.85 -10.47
C GLN A 397 -26.10 -8.51 -11.23
N GLN A 398 -24.90 -7.92 -11.22
CA GLN A 398 -23.72 -8.53 -11.84
C GLN A 398 -23.30 -9.82 -11.14
N ASN A 399 -23.34 -9.85 -9.82
CA ASN A 399 -23.03 -11.04 -9.02
C ASN A 399 -24.06 -12.16 -9.26
N LEU A 400 -25.34 -11.84 -9.28
CA LEU A 400 -26.42 -12.78 -9.63
C LEU A 400 -26.26 -13.33 -11.05
N SER A 401 -25.91 -12.46 -12.01
CA SER A 401 -25.64 -12.89 -13.39
C SER A 401 -24.42 -13.81 -13.48
N ASN A 402 -23.40 -13.61 -12.65
CA ASN A 402 -22.26 -14.51 -12.54
C ASN A 402 -22.67 -15.84 -11.88
N ALA A 403 -23.42 -15.79 -10.76
CA ALA A 403 -23.92 -16.98 -10.07
C ALA A 403 -24.76 -17.87 -10.99
N ARG A 404 -25.74 -17.31 -11.70
CA ARG A 404 -26.55 -18.07 -12.67
C ARG A 404 -25.70 -18.82 -13.70
N LEU A 405 -24.61 -18.23 -14.16
CA LEU A 405 -23.71 -18.90 -15.11
C LEU A 405 -22.91 -20.03 -14.43
N PHE A 406 -22.49 -19.84 -13.18
CA PHE A 406 -21.86 -20.89 -12.40
C PHE A 406 -22.82 -22.05 -12.12
N ASP A 407 -24.04 -21.74 -11.69
CA ASP A 407 -25.08 -22.71 -11.35
C ASP A 407 -25.54 -23.55 -12.57
N LEU A 408 -25.38 -23.01 -13.79
CA LEU A 408 -25.63 -23.76 -15.00
C LEU A 408 -24.43 -24.64 -15.42
N VAL A 409 -23.23 -24.08 -15.43
CA VAL A 409 -22.04 -24.73 -16.01
C VAL A 409 -21.50 -25.83 -15.12
N PHE A 410 -21.42 -25.59 -13.79
CA PHE A 410 -20.79 -26.56 -12.88
C PHE A 410 -21.55 -27.87 -12.71
N PRO A 411 -22.88 -27.88 -12.57
CA PRO A 411 -23.63 -29.13 -12.57
C PRO A 411 -23.49 -29.94 -13.86
N ILE A 412 -23.48 -29.25 -15.02
CA ILE A 412 -23.25 -29.92 -16.31
C ILE A 412 -21.85 -30.55 -16.35
N LEU A 413 -20.81 -29.81 -15.96
CA LEU A 413 -19.45 -30.36 -15.87
C LEU A 413 -19.36 -31.54 -14.89
N GLY A 414 -20.03 -31.43 -13.73
CA GLY A 414 -20.09 -32.50 -12.75
C GLY A 414 -20.81 -33.73 -13.32
N PHE A 415 -21.88 -33.55 -14.08
CA PHE A 415 -22.56 -34.65 -14.78
C PHE A 415 -21.66 -35.32 -15.82
N VAL A 416 -20.95 -34.51 -16.65
CA VAL A 416 -20.03 -35.03 -17.67
C VAL A 416 -18.90 -35.84 -17.02
N LEU A 417 -18.35 -35.38 -15.89
CA LEU A 417 -17.36 -36.19 -15.13
C LEU A 417 -17.95 -37.50 -14.65
N ARG A 418 -19.18 -37.47 -14.09
CA ARG A 418 -19.86 -38.67 -13.59
C ARG A 418 -20.21 -39.67 -14.69
N LEU A 419 -20.26 -39.25 -15.99
CA LEU A 419 -20.44 -40.20 -17.08
C LEU A 419 -19.36 -41.29 -17.07
N GLY A 420 -18.12 -40.96 -16.71
CA GLY A 420 -17.07 -41.95 -16.52
C GLY A 420 -17.45 -43.01 -15.46
N SER A 421 -17.96 -42.57 -14.31
CA SER A 421 -18.43 -43.51 -13.26
C SER A 421 -19.62 -44.35 -13.73
N TYR A 422 -20.56 -43.77 -14.48
CA TYR A 422 -21.71 -44.52 -15.03
C TYR A 422 -21.25 -45.54 -16.08
N LEU A 423 -20.29 -45.23 -16.92
CA LEU A 423 -19.73 -46.18 -17.90
C LEU A 423 -18.96 -47.32 -17.18
N ILE A 424 -18.25 -47.02 -16.09
CA ILE A 424 -17.60 -48.03 -15.25
C ILE A 424 -18.68 -48.97 -14.65
N LEU A 425 -19.74 -48.42 -14.08
CA LEU A 425 -20.83 -49.22 -13.51
C LEU A 425 -21.51 -50.04 -14.58
N TRP A 426 -21.84 -49.50 -15.74
CA TRP A 426 -22.46 -50.22 -16.82
C TRP A 426 -21.59 -51.37 -17.35
N HIS A 427 -20.38 -51.11 -17.73
CA HIS A 427 -19.48 -52.14 -18.27
C HIS A 427 -18.98 -53.09 -17.15
N GLY A 428 -18.70 -52.56 -15.97
CA GLY A 428 -18.29 -53.35 -14.79
C GLY A 428 -19.37 -54.37 -14.39
N ASN A 429 -20.65 -53.98 -14.43
CA ASN A 429 -21.77 -54.96 -14.21
C ASN A 429 -21.82 -56.03 -15.29
N LEU A 430 -21.55 -55.70 -16.59
CA LEU A 430 -21.47 -56.71 -17.61
C LEU A 430 -20.32 -57.71 -17.40
N LEU A 431 -19.15 -57.22 -16.91
CA LEU A 431 -18.04 -58.06 -16.50
C LEU A 431 -18.35 -58.90 -15.28
N LEU A 432 -19.10 -58.36 -14.34
CA LEU A 432 -19.58 -59.06 -13.17
C LEU A 432 -20.49 -60.25 -13.54
N PHE A 433 -21.48 -60.02 -14.46
CA PHE A 433 -22.36 -61.09 -14.93
C PHE A 433 -21.60 -62.22 -15.70
N ARG A 434 -20.44 -61.86 -16.26
CA ARG A 434 -19.54 -62.84 -16.94
C ARG A 434 -18.60 -63.53 -15.93
N GLY A 435 -18.64 -63.23 -14.67
CA GLY A 435 -17.75 -63.75 -13.67
C GLY A 435 -16.29 -63.23 -13.76
N ALA A 436 -16.06 -62.19 -14.59
CA ALA A 436 -14.72 -61.64 -14.78
C ALA A 436 -14.30 -60.59 -13.76
N LEU A 437 -15.23 -60.09 -12.95
CA LEU A 437 -15.00 -59.06 -11.94
C LEU A 437 -15.84 -59.33 -10.69
N GLY A 438 -15.27 -59.05 -9.50
CA GLY A 438 -16.02 -59.10 -8.22
C GLY A 438 -16.76 -57.79 -7.94
N VAL A 439 -17.85 -57.82 -7.15
CA VAL A 439 -18.64 -56.64 -6.75
C VAL A 439 -17.78 -55.67 -5.94
N GLY A 440 -16.97 -56.18 -5.00
CA GLY A 440 -16.07 -55.36 -4.19
C GLY A 440 -15.00 -54.66 -5.06
N THR A 441 -14.48 -55.34 -6.07
CA THR A 441 -13.55 -54.76 -7.02
C THR A 441 -14.16 -53.62 -7.85
N LEU A 442 -15.42 -53.81 -8.29
CA LEU A 442 -16.16 -52.72 -8.98
C LEU A 442 -16.39 -51.52 -8.06
N ASN A 443 -16.73 -51.76 -6.78
CA ASN A 443 -16.87 -50.70 -5.80
C ASN A 443 -15.56 -49.93 -5.59
N ARG A 444 -14.42 -50.64 -5.54
CA ARG A 444 -13.09 -50.03 -5.43
C ARG A 444 -12.76 -49.14 -6.64
N PHE A 445 -13.07 -49.58 -7.86
CA PHE A 445 -12.94 -48.75 -9.07
C PHE A 445 -13.76 -47.46 -8.96
N ASN A 446 -15.02 -47.55 -8.53
CA ASN A 446 -15.92 -46.40 -8.41
C ASN A 446 -15.41 -45.42 -7.33
N THR A 447 -14.93 -45.92 -6.19
CA THR A 447 -14.38 -45.11 -5.12
C THR A 447 -13.11 -44.37 -5.57
N TYR A 448 -12.15 -45.06 -6.19
CA TYR A 448 -10.94 -44.40 -6.72
C TYR A 448 -11.26 -43.39 -7.80
N THR A 449 -12.25 -43.64 -8.66
CA THR A 449 -12.73 -42.70 -9.66
C THR A 449 -13.26 -41.41 -9.01
N SER A 450 -14.02 -41.55 -7.94
CA SER A 450 -14.53 -40.41 -7.17
C SER A 450 -13.40 -39.57 -6.55
N ILE A 451 -12.35 -40.23 -6.02
CA ILE A 451 -11.16 -39.56 -5.49
C ILE A 451 -10.41 -38.78 -6.58
N ILE A 452 -10.32 -39.32 -7.80
CA ILE A 452 -9.67 -38.64 -8.93
C ILE A 452 -10.48 -37.44 -9.42
N TYR A 453 -11.80 -37.51 -9.42
CA TYR A 453 -12.66 -36.44 -9.92
C TYR A 453 -12.80 -35.26 -8.97
N ALA A 454 -12.65 -35.46 -7.64
CA ALA A 454 -12.77 -34.40 -6.65
C ALA A 454 -11.81 -33.20 -6.88
N PRO A 455 -10.52 -33.37 -7.15
CA PRO A 455 -9.62 -32.26 -7.48
C PRO A 455 -9.99 -31.47 -8.73
N LEU A 456 -10.55 -32.16 -9.72
CA LEU A 456 -10.92 -31.53 -11.01
C LEU A 456 -12.03 -30.51 -10.85
N MET A 457 -12.94 -30.71 -9.92
CA MET A 457 -14.00 -29.73 -9.63
C MET A 457 -13.43 -28.44 -9.01
N GLN A 458 -12.29 -28.51 -8.32
CA GLN A 458 -11.65 -27.35 -7.69
C GLN A 458 -10.65 -26.63 -8.61
N ILE A 459 -10.29 -27.19 -9.75
CA ILE A 459 -9.28 -26.63 -10.68
C ILE A 459 -9.61 -25.21 -11.15
N THR A 460 -10.87 -24.81 -11.10
CA THR A 460 -11.36 -23.47 -11.48
C THR A 460 -11.03 -22.40 -10.44
N THR A 461 -10.91 -22.77 -9.18
CA THR A 461 -10.63 -21.84 -8.06
C THR A 461 -9.13 -21.61 -7.85
N ILE A 462 -8.29 -22.59 -8.19
CA ILE A 462 -6.83 -22.55 -8.02
C ILE A 462 -6.19 -21.29 -8.63
N PRO A 463 -6.45 -20.94 -9.91
CA PRO A 463 -5.81 -19.77 -10.52
C PRO A 463 -6.20 -18.45 -9.87
N ARG A 464 -7.42 -18.35 -9.34
CA ARG A 464 -7.89 -17.17 -8.60
C ARG A 464 -7.13 -17.03 -7.30
N ASN A 465 -7.07 -18.08 -6.49
CA ASN A 465 -6.42 -18.08 -5.19
C ASN A 465 -4.90 -17.85 -5.31
N ILE A 466 -4.26 -18.42 -6.34
CA ILE A 466 -2.85 -18.11 -6.64
C ILE A 466 -2.68 -16.64 -7.02
N SER A 467 -3.57 -16.08 -7.83
CA SER A 467 -3.50 -14.68 -8.24
C SER A 467 -3.71 -13.71 -7.05
N GLU A 468 -4.66 -14.02 -6.17
CA GLU A 468 -4.88 -13.27 -4.94
C GLU A 468 -3.64 -13.32 -4.03
N PHE A 469 -3.09 -14.51 -3.80
CA PHE A 469 -1.84 -14.69 -3.05
C PHE A 469 -0.69 -13.89 -3.66
N MET A 470 -0.45 -14.02 -4.96
CA MET A 470 0.64 -13.29 -5.65
C MET A 470 0.48 -11.79 -5.53
N THR A 471 -0.75 -11.29 -5.64
CA THR A 471 -1.05 -9.87 -5.51
C THR A 471 -0.79 -9.36 -4.09
N SER A 472 -1.32 -10.05 -3.08
CA SER A 472 -1.18 -9.66 -1.68
C SER A 472 0.26 -9.81 -1.18
N PHE A 473 0.93 -10.90 -1.53
CA PHE A 473 2.34 -11.07 -1.19
C PHE A 473 3.24 -10.06 -1.90
N GLY A 474 2.93 -9.73 -3.15
CA GLY A 474 3.62 -8.67 -3.89
C GLY A 474 3.55 -7.31 -3.18
N LYS A 475 2.38 -6.91 -2.68
CA LYS A 475 2.21 -5.66 -1.92
C LYS A 475 3.00 -5.68 -0.60
N ILE A 476 3.07 -6.83 0.06
CA ILE A 476 3.91 -7.02 1.25
C ILE A 476 5.38 -6.83 0.89
N MET A 477 5.83 -7.47 -0.20
CA MET A 477 7.21 -7.39 -0.66
C MET A 477 7.62 -5.98 -1.07
N GLU A 478 6.71 -5.19 -1.65
CA GLU A 478 6.96 -3.80 -1.98
C GLU A 478 7.39 -2.97 -0.75
N ILE A 479 6.71 -3.17 0.40
CA ILE A 479 7.11 -2.53 1.67
C ILE A 479 8.43 -3.11 2.18
N MET A 480 8.60 -4.42 2.12
CA MET A 480 9.78 -5.09 2.67
C MET A 480 11.06 -4.78 1.89
N GLU A 481 10.97 -4.58 0.58
CA GLU A 481 12.09 -4.25 -0.30
C GLU A 481 12.33 -2.72 -0.40
N GLU A 482 11.43 -1.89 0.10
CA GLU A 482 11.58 -0.43 0.08
C GLU A 482 12.73 -0.02 1.01
N GLU A 483 13.74 0.60 0.45
CA GLU A 483 14.84 1.16 1.23
C GLU A 483 14.44 2.50 1.83
N PRO A 484 14.75 2.77 3.10
CA PRO A 484 14.51 4.09 3.67
C PRO A 484 15.38 5.13 2.96
N GLU A 485 14.77 6.22 2.49
CA GLU A 485 15.49 7.34 1.83
C GLU A 485 16.51 7.96 2.80
N ILE A 486 16.24 7.91 4.11
CA ILE A 486 17.12 8.38 5.17
C ILE A 486 17.53 7.16 6.01
N ALA A 487 18.79 6.82 5.93
CA ALA A 487 19.41 5.77 6.73
C ALA A 487 20.58 6.34 7.51
N ASP A 488 20.84 5.78 8.69
CA ASP A 488 22.06 6.10 9.41
C ASP A 488 23.26 5.52 8.66
N VAL A 489 24.39 6.23 8.70
CA VAL A 489 25.66 5.76 8.16
C VAL A 489 26.17 4.54 8.95
N ASN A 490 27.09 3.76 8.40
CA ASN A 490 27.56 2.51 9.03
C ASN A 490 28.13 2.67 10.44
N GLN A 491 28.58 3.86 10.82
CA GLN A 491 29.08 4.21 12.16
C GLN A 491 28.58 5.60 12.54
N PRO A 492 27.30 5.74 12.93
CA PRO A 492 26.74 7.03 13.27
C PRO A 492 27.30 7.57 14.59
N LEU A 493 27.44 8.87 14.67
CA LEU A 493 27.92 9.53 15.86
C LEU A 493 26.78 9.70 16.88
N HIS A 494 27.05 9.31 18.13
CA HIS A 494 26.22 9.66 19.29
C HIS A 494 26.71 10.97 19.88
N VAL A 495 25.97 12.06 19.65
CA VAL A 495 26.42 13.41 20.06
C VAL A 495 25.48 13.97 21.12
N LYS A 496 26.06 14.63 22.12
CA LYS A 496 25.31 15.47 23.05
C LYS A 496 25.33 16.91 22.55
N LEU A 497 24.19 17.40 22.10
CA LEU A 497 24.07 18.72 21.47
C LEU A 497 24.22 19.85 22.50
N LYS A 498 24.90 20.93 22.08
CA LYS A 498 24.90 22.24 22.75
C LYS A 498 23.77 23.13 22.23
N GLY A 499 23.38 22.94 20.95
CA GLY A 499 22.23 23.58 20.32
C GLY A 499 22.57 24.56 19.20
N ALA A 500 23.81 24.62 18.68
CA ALA A 500 24.09 25.38 17.47
C ALA A 500 23.51 24.64 16.24
N VAL A 501 22.90 25.36 15.31
CA VAL A 501 22.36 24.82 14.07
C VAL A 501 22.81 25.67 12.89
N SER A 502 23.46 25.07 11.91
CA SER A 502 23.87 25.73 10.68
C SER A 502 23.20 25.07 9.47
N VAL A 503 22.43 25.83 8.73
CA VAL A 503 21.84 25.47 7.42
C VAL A 503 22.70 26.11 6.36
N LYS A 504 23.34 25.33 5.46
CA LYS A 504 24.31 25.82 4.48
C LYS A 504 23.86 25.48 3.07
N HIS A 505 23.50 26.49 2.30
CA HIS A 505 23.13 26.38 0.88
C HIS A 505 22.13 25.27 0.58
N VAL A 506 21.07 25.18 1.39
CA VAL A 506 20.11 24.08 1.33
C VAL A 506 19.10 24.32 0.21
N THR A 507 19.07 23.40 -0.74
CA THR A 507 18.02 23.27 -1.77
C THR A 507 17.26 21.98 -1.54
N PHE A 508 15.93 22.04 -1.55
CA PHE A 508 15.07 20.89 -1.33
C PHE A 508 13.69 21.03 -1.99
N GLY A 509 13.20 19.91 -2.53
CA GLY A 509 11.81 19.73 -3.01
C GLY A 509 11.31 18.35 -2.68
N TYR A 510 10.00 18.22 -2.40
CA TYR A 510 9.35 16.91 -2.21
C TYR A 510 9.28 16.10 -3.51
N GLU A 511 9.38 16.80 -4.65
CA GLU A 511 9.56 16.25 -6.00
C GLU A 511 10.83 16.86 -6.58
N SER A 512 11.63 16.06 -7.26
CA SER A 512 12.94 16.51 -7.80
C SER A 512 12.82 17.67 -8.80
N ALA A 513 11.65 17.80 -9.46
CA ALA A 513 11.40 18.82 -10.46
C ALA A 513 10.98 20.19 -9.91
N THR A 514 10.54 20.25 -8.65
CA THR A 514 9.97 21.48 -8.05
C THR A 514 10.61 21.77 -6.70
N PRO A 515 11.72 22.57 -6.68
CA PRO A 515 12.32 22.95 -5.42
C PRO A 515 11.40 23.88 -4.62
N VAL A 516 11.17 23.51 -3.35
CA VAL A 516 10.40 24.27 -2.38
C VAL A 516 11.29 25.23 -1.60
N LEU A 517 12.53 24.83 -1.33
CA LEU A 517 13.59 25.68 -0.77
C LEU A 517 14.73 25.77 -1.77
N LYS A 518 15.30 26.97 -1.93
CA LYS A 518 16.34 27.29 -2.90
C LYS A 518 17.46 28.07 -2.20
N ASP A 519 18.63 27.48 -2.12
CA ASP A 519 19.86 28.09 -1.58
C ASP A 519 19.67 28.76 -0.19
N VAL A 520 18.92 28.10 0.72
CA VAL A 520 18.66 28.64 2.04
C VAL A 520 19.88 28.46 2.93
N SER A 521 20.36 29.57 3.53
CA SER A 521 21.47 29.60 4.48
C SER A 521 21.07 30.33 5.76
N LEU A 522 21.37 29.72 6.92
CA LEU A 522 21.03 30.25 8.25
C LEU A 522 22.00 29.70 9.29
N GLU A 523 22.56 30.57 10.11
CA GLU A 523 23.35 30.18 11.28
C GLU A 523 22.62 30.57 12.57
N VAL A 524 22.45 29.62 13.48
CA VAL A 524 21.74 29.80 14.75
C VAL A 524 22.68 29.43 15.92
N ARG A 525 22.78 30.31 16.86
CA ARG A 525 23.62 30.14 18.05
C ARG A 525 22.88 29.30 19.10
N PRO A 526 23.64 28.60 20.01
CA PRO A 526 23.02 27.94 21.15
C PRO A 526 22.20 28.92 22.02
N GLY A 527 20.95 28.57 22.30
CA GLY A 527 20.06 29.38 23.11
C GLY A 527 19.35 30.51 22.38
N GLU A 528 19.54 30.63 21.06
CA GLU A 528 18.91 31.67 20.23
C GLU A 528 17.50 31.25 19.77
N MET A 529 16.56 32.19 19.78
CA MET A 529 15.20 32.01 19.27
C MET A 529 15.07 32.63 17.89
N ILE A 530 14.73 31.77 16.89
CA ILE A 530 14.48 32.17 15.51
C ILE A 530 12.99 32.10 15.21
N GLY A 531 12.39 33.24 14.87
CA GLY A 531 11.03 33.30 14.33
C GLY A 531 11.04 33.10 12.81
N ILE A 532 10.27 32.15 12.29
CA ILE A 532 10.17 31.88 10.84
C ILE A 532 8.83 32.38 10.30
N VAL A 533 8.85 33.31 9.36
CA VAL A 533 7.67 33.94 8.77
C VAL A 533 7.69 33.92 7.26
N GLY A 534 6.52 34.11 6.62
CA GLY A 534 6.35 34.16 5.18
C GLY A 534 4.94 33.74 4.76
N HIS A 535 4.63 33.88 3.48
CA HIS A 535 3.35 33.49 2.92
C HIS A 535 3.08 31.97 3.08
N SER A 536 1.79 31.58 3.00
CA SER A 536 1.44 30.15 2.98
C SER A 536 2.10 29.48 1.76
N GLY A 537 2.74 28.29 1.98
CA GLY A 537 3.41 27.55 0.92
C GLY A 537 4.84 28.01 0.57
N CYS A 538 5.41 29.02 1.25
CA CYS A 538 6.78 29.51 0.94
C CYS A 538 7.92 28.59 1.42
N GLY A 539 7.64 27.49 2.17
CA GLY A 539 8.66 26.52 2.60
C GLY A 539 8.98 26.50 4.10
N LYS A 540 8.27 27.23 4.99
CA LYS A 540 8.52 27.27 6.44
C LYS A 540 8.54 25.90 7.11
N SER A 541 7.45 25.14 6.95
CA SER A 541 7.34 23.77 7.53
C SER A 541 8.32 22.80 6.87
N THR A 542 8.70 23.05 5.61
CA THR A 542 9.72 22.27 4.91
C THR A 542 11.10 22.47 5.54
N LEU A 543 11.49 23.71 5.89
CA LEU A 543 12.74 23.98 6.59
C LEU A 543 12.78 23.27 7.95
N ILE A 544 11.70 23.34 8.72
CA ILE A 544 11.56 22.63 10.01
C ILE A 544 11.68 21.11 9.83
N ASN A 545 11.03 20.53 8.81
CA ASN A 545 11.13 19.10 8.53
C ASN A 545 12.57 18.66 8.20
N LEU A 546 13.34 19.52 7.54
CA LEU A 546 14.76 19.28 7.27
C LEU A 546 15.61 19.39 8.54
N ILE A 547 15.34 20.38 9.42
CA ILE A 547 16.03 20.53 10.72
C ILE A 547 15.73 19.30 11.60
N MET A 548 14.50 18.76 11.60
CA MET A 548 14.17 17.51 12.30
C MET A 548 14.79 16.26 11.66
N ARG A 549 15.45 16.42 10.51
CA ARG A 549 15.97 15.33 9.69
C ARG A 549 14.87 14.31 9.34
N LEU A 550 13.65 14.79 9.05
CA LEU A 550 12.60 13.96 8.47
C LEU A 550 12.79 13.77 6.95
N TYR A 551 13.60 14.65 6.36
CA TYR A 551 14.10 14.62 4.97
C TYR A 551 15.56 15.06 4.98
N ASP A 552 16.34 14.58 4.02
CA ASP A 552 17.69 15.07 3.76
C ASP A 552 17.65 16.10 2.60
N PRO A 553 18.46 17.19 2.65
CA PRO A 553 18.52 18.16 1.58
C PRO A 553 19.06 17.54 0.30
N ALA A 554 18.56 18.03 -0.88
CA ALA A 554 19.07 17.63 -2.19
C ALA A 554 20.46 18.22 -2.45
N GLU A 555 20.65 19.49 -2.08
CA GLU A 555 21.94 20.20 -2.13
C GLU A 555 22.17 20.91 -0.80
N GLY A 556 23.43 21.14 -0.48
CA GLY A 556 23.84 21.73 0.80
C GLY A 556 23.82 20.75 1.94
N CYS A 557 23.93 21.26 3.19
CA CYS A 557 23.92 20.44 4.39
C CYS A 557 23.33 21.20 5.58
N ILE A 558 22.91 20.42 6.60
CA ILE A 558 22.51 20.93 7.91
C ILE A 558 23.50 20.35 8.92
N GLU A 559 24.06 21.21 9.75
CA GLU A 559 25.01 20.85 10.80
C GLU A 559 24.45 21.18 12.16
N PHE A 560 24.73 20.30 13.13
CA PHE A 560 24.45 20.50 14.54
C PHE A 560 25.77 20.54 15.30
N ASP A 561 26.06 21.67 15.96
CA ASP A 561 27.34 21.93 16.66
C ASP A 561 28.55 21.68 15.73
N GLY A 562 28.46 21.98 14.44
CA GLY A 562 29.50 21.80 13.43
C GLY A 562 29.61 20.37 12.86
N ILE A 563 28.72 19.44 13.24
CA ILE A 563 28.69 18.07 12.73
C ILE A 563 27.50 17.93 11.76
N ASN A 564 27.76 17.36 10.58
CA ASN A 564 26.71 17.15 9.57
C ASN A 564 25.60 16.23 10.15
N ALA A 565 24.36 16.62 9.96
CA ALA A 565 23.20 15.84 10.40
C ALA A 565 23.20 14.39 9.88
N LYS A 566 23.77 14.14 8.69
CA LYS A 566 23.86 12.80 8.09
C LYS A 566 24.77 11.85 8.88
N ASP A 567 25.76 12.40 9.58
CA ASP A 567 26.75 11.63 10.35
C ASP A 567 26.27 11.33 11.77
N ILE A 568 25.23 12.01 12.24
CA ILE A 568 24.66 11.81 13.59
C ILE A 568 23.59 10.74 13.53
N GLU A 569 23.54 9.82 14.51
CA GLU A 569 22.45 8.86 14.65
C GLU A 569 21.10 9.57 14.82
N GLN A 570 20.10 9.18 14.00
CA GLN A 570 18.77 9.82 14.01
C GLN A 570 18.10 9.77 15.39
N ALA A 571 18.21 8.65 16.09
CA ALA A 571 17.64 8.49 17.42
C ALA A 571 18.31 9.42 18.44
N SER A 572 19.65 9.54 18.38
CA SER A 572 20.44 10.45 19.23
C SER A 572 20.08 11.92 18.96
N LEU A 573 19.95 12.31 17.70
CA LEU A 573 19.57 13.65 17.29
C LEU A 573 18.15 14.02 17.76
N ARG A 574 17.16 13.19 17.42
CA ARG A 574 15.75 13.46 17.72
C ARG A 574 15.41 13.39 19.21
N SER A 575 16.11 12.57 19.98
CA SER A 575 15.93 12.51 21.44
C SER A 575 16.28 13.80 22.17
N GLN A 576 16.97 14.72 21.50
CA GLN A 576 17.38 16.03 22.06
C GLN A 576 16.56 17.19 21.47
N MET A 577 15.53 16.88 20.65
CA MET A 577 14.62 17.83 20.07
C MET A 577 13.22 17.71 20.69
N GLY A 578 12.63 18.80 21.11
CA GLY A 578 11.21 18.91 21.51
C GLY A 578 10.41 19.49 20.36
N VAL A 579 9.27 18.90 20.03
CA VAL A 579 8.46 19.33 18.88
C VAL A 579 7.01 19.51 19.29
N VAL A 580 6.44 20.68 18.99
CA VAL A 580 5.01 20.98 19.11
C VAL A 580 4.51 21.32 17.72
N LEU A 581 3.70 20.41 17.13
CA LEU A 581 3.17 20.54 15.78
C LEU A 581 1.84 21.32 15.77
N GLN A 582 1.51 21.91 14.64
CA GLN A 582 0.25 22.63 14.39
C GLN A 582 -0.97 21.76 14.68
N GLU A 583 -1.02 20.55 14.12
CA GLU A 583 -2.04 19.55 14.48
C GLU A 583 -1.51 18.67 15.61
N THR A 584 -1.99 18.94 16.83
CA THR A 584 -1.62 18.19 18.01
C THR A 584 -2.29 16.82 18.02
N HIS A 585 -1.52 15.75 17.84
CA HIS A 585 -2.00 14.38 17.96
C HIS A 585 -1.73 13.83 19.36
N LEU A 586 -2.79 13.36 20.04
CA LEU A 586 -2.71 12.59 21.26
C LEU A 586 -3.06 11.11 20.96
N PHE A 587 -2.27 10.20 21.50
CA PHE A 587 -2.53 8.77 21.41
C PHE A 587 -3.66 8.36 22.35
N SER A 588 -4.42 7.33 21.97
CA SER A 588 -5.39 6.72 22.89
C SER A 588 -4.67 6.16 24.11
N GLY A 589 -5.06 6.60 25.30
CA GLY A 589 -4.42 6.27 26.57
C GLY A 589 -4.66 7.36 27.60
N THR A 590 -3.96 7.34 28.71
CA THR A 590 -4.12 8.36 29.76
C THR A 590 -3.40 9.66 29.38
N VAL A 591 -3.77 10.78 30.01
CA VAL A 591 -3.03 12.05 29.89
C VAL A 591 -1.56 11.84 30.31
N ARG A 592 -1.34 11.08 31.37
CA ARG A 592 0.00 10.69 31.83
C ARG A 592 0.82 9.99 30.76
N ASP A 593 0.23 8.98 30.10
CA ASP A 593 0.92 8.22 29.06
C ASP A 593 1.29 9.10 27.86
N ASN A 594 0.41 10.03 27.53
CA ASN A 594 0.65 11.02 26.48
C ASN A 594 1.82 11.95 26.81
N ILE A 595 1.93 12.43 28.05
CA ILE A 595 3.08 13.25 28.48
C ILE A 595 4.35 12.41 28.51
N ARG A 596 4.30 11.18 29.03
CA ARG A 596 5.45 10.25 29.10
C ARG A 596 5.95 9.76 27.75
N TYR A 597 5.21 9.99 26.66
CA TYR A 597 5.55 9.44 25.35
C TYR A 597 6.99 9.74 24.92
N ALA A 598 7.48 10.97 25.18
CA ALA A 598 8.85 11.36 24.87
C ALA A 598 9.90 10.81 25.85
N LYS A 599 9.50 10.40 27.07
CA LYS A 599 10.37 9.81 28.10
C LYS A 599 9.61 8.70 28.84
N PRO A 600 9.54 7.46 28.29
CA PRO A 600 8.70 6.37 28.84
C PRO A 600 8.96 6.02 30.31
N HIS A 601 10.21 6.19 30.78
CA HIS A 601 10.61 5.89 32.16
C HIS A 601 10.51 7.10 33.10
N ALA A 602 9.87 8.20 32.69
CA ALA A 602 9.69 9.37 33.54
C ALA A 602 8.90 9.05 34.82
N THR A 603 9.33 9.57 35.95
CA THR A 603 8.60 9.47 37.20
C THR A 603 7.32 10.31 37.19
N ASN A 604 6.40 10.06 38.13
CA ASN A 604 5.20 10.89 38.27
C ASN A 604 5.54 12.35 38.61
N ALA A 605 6.60 12.57 39.35
CA ALA A 605 7.07 13.90 39.70
C ALA A 605 7.53 14.67 38.45
N GLU A 606 8.30 14.03 37.56
CA GLU A 606 8.74 14.62 36.30
C GLU A 606 7.53 14.96 35.38
N VAL A 607 6.53 14.09 35.34
CA VAL A 607 5.29 14.34 34.58
C VAL A 607 4.57 15.57 35.11
N ILE A 608 4.43 15.69 36.45
CA ILE A 608 3.78 16.84 37.07
C ILE A 608 4.57 18.12 36.84
N THR A 609 5.88 18.05 36.93
CA THR A 609 6.79 19.21 36.67
C THR A 609 6.63 19.68 35.21
N ALA A 610 6.69 18.77 34.27
CA ALA A 610 6.46 19.08 32.83
C ALA A 610 5.06 19.66 32.58
N ALA A 611 4.02 19.12 33.22
CA ALA A 611 2.66 19.62 33.11
C ALA A 611 2.50 21.03 33.71
N ARG A 612 3.18 21.34 34.84
CA ARG A 612 3.19 22.68 35.42
C ARG A 612 3.90 23.67 34.52
N ALA A 613 5.05 23.30 33.99
CA ALA A 613 5.80 24.12 33.03
C ALA A 613 4.99 24.43 31.75
N ALA A 614 4.09 23.53 31.37
CA ALA A 614 3.18 23.70 30.21
C ALA A 614 1.84 24.36 30.57
N ASN A 615 1.65 24.89 31.78
CA ASN A 615 0.37 25.38 32.29
C ASN A 615 -0.79 24.38 32.13
N ALA A 616 -0.48 23.08 32.21
CA ALA A 616 -1.44 22.00 32.01
C ALA A 616 -1.92 21.37 33.32
N HIS A 617 -1.21 21.53 34.44
CA HIS A 617 -1.49 20.85 35.70
C HIS A 617 -2.91 21.09 36.22
N ASP A 618 -3.34 22.33 36.24
CA ASP A 618 -4.61 22.73 36.90
C ASP A 618 -5.82 22.18 36.16
N PHE A 619 -5.86 22.29 34.79
CA PHE A 619 -6.92 21.66 34.05
C PHE A 619 -6.89 20.13 34.11
N ILE A 620 -5.69 19.51 34.13
CA ILE A 620 -5.58 18.05 34.28
C ILE A 620 -6.19 17.62 35.61
N MET A 621 -5.93 18.36 36.71
CA MET A 621 -6.50 18.07 38.02
C MET A 621 -8.00 18.29 38.07
N SER A 622 -8.58 19.13 37.22
CA SER A 622 -10.06 19.33 37.11
C SER A 622 -10.74 18.20 36.35
N LEU A 623 -10.00 17.34 35.61
CA LEU A 623 -10.56 16.16 34.92
C LEU A 623 -11.00 15.09 35.94
N PRO A 624 -12.03 14.27 35.60
CA PRO A 624 -12.60 13.29 36.54
C PRO A 624 -11.61 12.33 37.18
N GLN A 625 -10.53 11.97 36.47
CA GLN A 625 -9.47 11.06 36.94
C GLN A 625 -8.07 11.70 36.93
N GLY A 626 -8.01 13.04 36.82
CA GLY A 626 -6.75 13.78 36.74
C GLY A 626 -5.84 13.23 35.65
N TYR A 627 -4.57 12.95 35.98
CA TYR A 627 -3.59 12.37 35.05
C TYR A 627 -3.95 10.99 34.52
N ASN A 628 -4.87 10.26 35.15
CA ASN A 628 -5.32 8.94 34.71
C ASN A 628 -6.56 9.04 33.77
N THR A 629 -7.05 10.24 33.50
CA THR A 629 -8.13 10.42 32.55
C THR A 629 -7.73 9.88 31.18
N VAL A 630 -8.55 8.99 30.64
CA VAL A 630 -8.31 8.40 29.31
C VAL A 630 -8.75 9.41 28.26
N VAL A 631 -7.84 9.79 27.40
CA VAL A 631 -8.13 10.60 26.22
C VAL A 631 -8.51 9.68 25.06
N GLY A 632 -9.63 9.99 24.40
CA GLY A 632 -10.10 9.26 23.23
C GLY A 632 -9.18 9.43 22.01
N GLU A 633 -9.58 8.81 20.92
CA GLU A 633 -8.83 8.88 19.65
C GLU A 633 -8.60 10.34 19.24
N LYS A 634 -7.34 10.70 18.98
CA LYS A 634 -6.86 12.06 18.69
C LYS A 634 -7.17 13.11 19.78
N GLY A 635 -7.49 12.71 21.01
CA GLY A 635 -7.77 13.60 22.12
C GLY A 635 -9.11 14.36 22.02
N TYR A 636 -10.10 13.82 21.36
CA TYR A 636 -11.42 14.46 21.16
C TYR A 636 -12.16 14.84 22.46
N SER A 637 -11.79 14.25 23.60
CA SER A 637 -12.34 14.59 24.91
C SER A 637 -11.77 15.90 25.51
N LEU A 638 -10.72 16.47 24.90
CA LEU A 638 -10.07 17.70 25.34
C LEU A 638 -10.33 18.83 24.34
N SER A 639 -10.37 20.07 24.83
CA SER A 639 -10.39 21.26 23.98
C SER A 639 -9.08 21.40 23.18
N GLY A 640 -9.07 22.26 22.16
CA GLY A 640 -7.87 22.53 21.35
C GLY A 640 -6.68 22.96 22.17
N GLY A 641 -6.89 23.91 23.10
CA GLY A 641 -5.85 24.44 23.99
C GLY A 641 -5.36 23.44 25.03
N GLU A 642 -6.25 22.59 25.56
CA GLU A 642 -5.87 21.53 26.49
C GLU A 642 -5.00 20.49 25.81
N ARG A 643 -5.38 20.03 24.59
CA ARG A 643 -4.54 19.12 23.78
C ARG A 643 -3.15 19.71 23.56
N GLN A 644 -3.08 20.99 23.23
CA GLN A 644 -1.82 21.67 22.93
C GLN A 644 -0.94 21.77 24.17
N ARG A 645 -1.48 22.11 25.33
CA ARG A 645 -0.72 22.15 26.61
C ARG A 645 -0.21 20.75 27.00
N VAL A 646 -0.96 19.69 26.73
CA VAL A 646 -0.47 18.31 26.90
C VAL A 646 0.71 18.01 25.94
N ALA A 647 0.64 18.47 24.68
CA ALA A 647 1.75 18.29 23.73
C ALA A 647 2.98 19.10 24.10
N ILE A 648 2.81 20.32 24.66
CA ILE A 648 3.89 21.12 25.23
C ILE A 648 4.54 20.37 26.38
N ALA A 649 3.76 19.81 27.32
CA ALA A 649 4.28 19.02 28.43
C ALA A 649 5.07 17.79 27.93
N ARG A 650 4.58 17.12 26.85
CA ARG A 650 5.29 16.03 26.15
C ARG A 650 6.63 16.48 25.58
N ALA A 651 6.69 17.66 24.98
CA ALA A 651 7.92 18.19 24.40
C ALA A 651 8.95 18.59 25.47
N LEU A 652 8.51 18.94 26.68
CA LEU A 652 9.36 19.39 27.78
C LEU A 652 9.95 18.28 28.65
N ILE A 653 9.25 17.14 28.80
CA ILE A 653 9.57 16.12 29.80
C ILE A 653 10.98 15.54 29.70
N HIS A 654 11.56 15.53 28.48
CA HIS A 654 12.92 15.04 28.25
C HIS A 654 13.98 16.13 28.20
N ASN A 655 13.60 17.40 28.51
CA ASN A 655 14.49 18.56 28.57
C ASN A 655 15.33 18.75 27.28
N PRO A 656 14.70 19.01 26.14
CA PRO A 656 15.38 19.12 24.85
C PRO A 656 16.33 20.33 24.79
N LYS A 657 17.38 20.24 23.97
CA LYS A 657 18.29 21.34 23.63
C LYS A 657 17.77 22.21 22.50
N ILE A 658 17.03 21.60 21.59
CA ILE A 658 16.41 22.30 20.45
C ILE A 658 14.90 22.14 20.59
N LEU A 659 14.18 23.24 20.48
CA LEU A 659 12.70 23.27 20.54
C LEU A 659 12.14 23.78 19.21
N ILE A 660 11.17 23.05 18.69
CA ILE A 660 10.50 23.37 17.44
C ILE A 660 9.00 23.61 17.73
N LEU A 661 8.53 24.80 17.37
CA LEU A 661 7.17 25.24 17.58
C LEU A 661 6.52 25.57 16.23
N ASP A 662 5.60 24.74 15.78
CA ASP A 662 4.88 24.96 14.53
C ASP A 662 3.46 25.44 14.84
N GLU A 663 3.20 26.74 14.64
CA GLU A 663 1.89 27.40 14.77
C GLU A 663 1.11 27.09 16.07
N ALA A 664 1.81 27.15 17.19
CA ALA A 664 1.32 26.69 18.50
C ALA A 664 0.08 27.43 19.08
N THR A 665 -0.52 28.42 18.39
CA THR A 665 -1.62 29.25 18.93
C THR A 665 -2.79 29.46 17.98
N ALA A 666 -2.93 28.71 16.89
CA ALA A 666 -3.99 28.88 15.92
C ALA A 666 -5.37 28.47 16.49
N ALA A 667 -6.40 29.31 16.29
CA ALA A 667 -7.80 29.04 16.60
C ALA A 667 -8.18 28.87 18.11
N LEU A 668 -7.48 29.55 19.04
CA LEU A 668 -7.75 29.51 20.47
C LEU A 668 -8.40 30.82 20.96
N ASP A 669 -9.09 30.73 22.07
CA ASP A 669 -9.58 31.89 22.81
C ASP A 669 -8.41 32.65 23.47
N THR A 670 -8.59 33.93 23.72
CA THR A 670 -7.54 34.87 24.17
C THR A 670 -6.92 34.47 25.53
N GLU A 671 -7.72 33.88 26.44
CA GLU A 671 -7.23 33.45 27.76
C GLU A 671 -6.33 32.20 27.61
N THR A 672 -6.79 31.20 26.86
CA THR A 672 -6.00 29.97 26.56
C THR A 672 -4.73 30.30 25.78
N GLU A 673 -4.80 31.29 24.86
CA GLU A 673 -3.62 31.74 24.11
C GLU A 673 -2.57 32.34 25.03
N LYS A 674 -2.98 33.17 26.03
CA LYS A 674 -2.05 33.73 27.01
C LYS A 674 -1.34 32.63 27.82
N LEU A 675 -2.10 31.66 28.32
CA LEU A 675 -1.53 30.54 29.10
C LEU A 675 -0.51 29.73 28.27
N ILE A 676 -0.75 29.55 26.98
CA ILE A 676 0.17 28.87 26.06
C ILE A 676 1.40 29.73 25.80
N GLN A 677 1.21 31.06 25.60
CA GLN A 677 2.33 31.98 25.39
C GLN A 677 3.24 32.04 26.62
N ASP A 678 2.67 32.14 27.83
CA ASP A 678 3.42 32.11 29.09
C ASP A 678 4.19 30.81 29.25
N ALA A 679 3.61 29.66 28.82
CA ALA A 679 4.31 28.38 28.80
C ALA A 679 5.47 28.38 27.79
N ILE A 680 5.26 28.93 26.59
CA ILE A 680 6.28 29.04 25.54
C ILE A 680 7.43 29.93 26.03
N ASP A 681 7.15 31.09 26.59
CA ASP A 681 8.16 32.02 27.07
C ASP A 681 9.03 31.41 28.20
N GLY A 682 8.41 30.66 29.14
CA GLY A 682 9.14 29.88 30.14
C GLY A 682 9.96 28.70 29.60
N MET A 683 9.66 28.25 28.40
CA MET A 683 10.38 27.13 27.74
C MET A 683 11.61 27.57 26.95
N THR A 684 11.69 28.80 26.51
CA THR A 684 12.73 29.29 25.59
C THR A 684 14.08 29.49 26.30
N GLU A 685 14.09 29.66 27.62
CA GLU A 685 15.32 29.90 28.37
C GLU A 685 16.35 28.76 28.23
N ASN A 686 17.56 29.10 27.81
CA ASN A 686 18.70 28.19 27.61
C ASN A 686 18.46 27.08 26.57
N ARG A 687 17.57 27.29 25.59
CA ARG A 687 17.29 26.37 24.48
C ARG A 687 17.32 27.11 23.16
N THR A 688 17.77 26.41 22.10
CA THR A 688 17.64 26.93 20.74
C THR A 688 16.23 26.67 20.26
N VAL A 689 15.54 27.72 19.80
CA VAL A 689 14.11 27.66 19.46
C VAL A 689 13.88 28.05 18.02
N PHE A 690 13.15 27.21 17.27
CA PHE A 690 12.62 27.53 15.96
C PHE A 690 11.09 27.66 16.08
N ALA A 691 10.54 28.85 15.86
CA ALA A 691 9.13 29.11 15.95
C ALA A 691 8.56 29.54 14.58
N ILE A 692 7.67 28.72 14.00
CA ILE A 692 6.84 29.17 12.89
C ILE A 692 5.67 29.96 13.48
N ALA A 693 5.61 31.24 13.20
CA ALA A 693 4.60 32.10 13.77
C ALA A 693 3.65 32.63 12.71
N HIS A 694 2.38 32.42 12.97
CA HIS A 694 1.27 33.10 12.29
C HIS A 694 0.73 34.31 13.08
N ARG A 695 1.21 34.50 14.33
CA ARG A 695 0.83 35.64 15.20
C ARG A 695 2.04 36.46 15.62
N LEU A 696 1.86 37.78 15.62
CA LEU A 696 2.90 38.75 15.95
C LEU A 696 3.40 38.65 17.41
N SER A 697 2.55 38.18 18.33
CA SER A 697 2.92 38.02 19.76
C SER A 697 4.10 37.08 19.94
N THR A 698 4.14 35.97 19.23
CA THR A 698 5.22 34.97 19.29
C THR A 698 6.54 35.49 18.69
N LEU A 699 6.45 36.42 17.72
CA LEU A 699 7.64 36.98 17.03
C LEU A 699 8.32 38.11 17.79
N ARG A 700 7.61 38.77 18.74
CA ARG A 700 8.17 39.92 19.48
C ARG A 700 9.36 39.51 20.35
N ASN A 701 9.35 38.27 20.85
CA ASN A 701 10.39 37.72 21.74
C ASN A 701 11.49 36.96 20.99
N ALA A 702 11.41 36.86 19.65
CA ALA A 702 12.45 36.21 18.86
C ALA A 702 13.69 37.10 18.74
N ASP A 703 14.88 36.50 18.97
CA ASP A 703 16.18 37.20 18.82
C ASP A 703 16.38 37.64 17.35
N ARG A 704 16.02 36.78 16.42
CA ARG A 704 16.01 37.08 14.99
C ARG A 704 14.77 36.47 14.31
N ILE A 705 14.35 37.14 13.25
CA ILE A 705 13.24 36.72 12.42
C ILE A 705 13.79 36.43 11.02
N LEU A 706 13.48 35.23 10.51
CA LEU A 706 13.79 34.75 9.18
C LEU A 706 12.55 34.86 8.31
N VAL A 707 12.59 35.66 7.25
CA VAL A 707 11.49 35.80 6.28
C VAL A 707 11.80 34.95 5.07
N ILE A 708 10.96 33.95 4.82
CA ILE A 708 11.05 33.10 3.62
C ILE A 708 10.02 33.56 2.60
N ASP A 709 10.45 33.83 1.39
CA ASP A 709 9.59 34.13 0.27
C ASP A 709 10.01 33.36 -0.97
N HIS A 710 9.06 32.75 -1.69
CA HIS A 710 9.31 31.91 -2.87
C HIS A 710 10.41 30.84 -2.71
N GLY A 711 10.62 30.35 -1.48
CA GLY A 711 11.61 29.34 -1.13
C GLY A 711 13.00 29.85 -0.82
N GLU A 712 13.21 31.16 -0.82
CA GLU A 712 14.50 31.83 -0.55
C GLU A 712 14.43 32.65 0.74
N VAL A 713 15.57 32.94 1.37
CA VAL A 713 15.68 33.85 2.51
C VAL A 713 15.62 35.28 1.98
N ALA A 714 14.47 35.94 2.13
CA ALA A 714 14.28 37.29 1.66
C ALA A 714 14.82 38.33 2.66
N GLU A 715 14.57 38.15 3.95
CA GLU A 715 15.00 39.07 5.01
C GLU A 715 15.40 38.28 6.26
N CYS A 716 16.40 38.77 6.98
CA CYS A 716 16.79 38.27 8.30
C CYS A 716 17.22 39.44 9.18
N GLY A 717 16.73 39.51 10.43
CA GLY A 717 17.07 40.56 11.38
C GLY A 717 16.17 40.54 12.60
N THR A 718 16.32 41.49 13.50
CA THR A 718 15.45 41.68 14.68
C THR A 718 14.10 42.26 14.24
N HIS A 719 13.11 42.15 15.12
CA HIS A 719 11.75 42.73 14.90
C HIS A 719 11.81 44.23 14.52
N VAL A 720 12.63 45.01 15.23
CA VAL A 720 12.78 46.46 15.00
C VAL A 720 13.43 46.76 13.66
N GLU A 721 14.55 46.09 13.36
CA GLU A 721 15.31 46.26 12.10
C GLU A 721 14.44 45.97 10.86
N LEU A 722 13.64 44.89 10.94
CA LEU A 722 12.79 44.49 9.82
C LEU A 722 11.57 45.40 9.63
N LEU A 723 11.06 46.01 10.73
CA LEU A 723 10.03 47.06 10.62
C LEU A 723 10.59 48.32 9.96
N GLU A 724 11.81 48.76 10.32
CA GLU A 724 12.46 49.93 9.75
C GLU A 724 12.76 49.77 8.26
N LYS A 725 13.10 48.53 7.81
CA LYS A 725 13.34 48.20 6.40
C LYS A 725 12.11 48.33 5.51
N GLN A 726 10.90 48.33 6.09
CA GLN A 726 9.60 48.39 5.37
C GLN A 726 9.45 47.34 4.25
N GLY A 727 10.09 46.19 4.37
CA GLY A 727 10.10 45.10 3.42
C GLY A 727 8.88 44.17 3.49
N ILE A 728 9.11 42.88 3.21
CA ILE A 728 8.08 41.84 3.22
C ILE A 728 7.55 41.64 4.65
N TYR A 729 8.43 41.62 5.65
CA TYR A 729 8.04 41.51 7.07
C TYR A 729 7.08 42.62 7.48
N TYR A 730 7.41 43.88 7.17
CA TYR A 730 6.55 45.05 7.49
C TYR A 730 5.18 44.87 6.87
N LYS A 731 5.08 44.46 5.61
CA LYS A 731 3.79 44.23 4.93
C LYS A 731 2.95 43.15 5.62
N LEU A 732 3.56 42.05 6.06
CA LEU A 732 2.91 40.97 6.78
C LEU A 732 2.38 41.48 8.16
N VAL A 733 3.20 42.21 8.89
CA VAL A 733 2.82 42.82 10.18
C VAL A 733 1.64 43.78 10.01
N MET A 734 1.70 44.67 9.05
CA MET A 734 0.63 45.66 8.79
C MET A 734 -0.66 45.01 8.32
N ALA A 735 -0.57 43.94 7.52
CA ALA A 735 -1.76 43.18 7.10
C ALA A 735 -2.45 42.51 8.31
N GLN A 736 -1.68 41.92 9.23
CA GLN A 736 -2.23 41.34 10.47
C GLN A 736 -2.82 42.40 11.44
N ALA A 737 -2.16 43.53 11.58
CA ALA A 737 -2.62 44.62 12.41
C ALA A 737 -3.96 45.20 11.89
N ARG A 738 -4.09 45.38 10.57
CA ARG A 738 -5.36 45.80 9.94
C ARG A 738 -6.50 44.80 10.17
N ALA A 739 -6.23 43.50 9.96
CA ALA A 739 -7.21 42.43 10.22
C ALA A 739 -7.62 42.34 11.69
N ALA A 740 -6.77 42.67 12.64
CA ALA A 740 -7.10 42.76 14.05
C ALA A 740 -7.98 43.98 14.38
N LEU A 741 -7.70 45.12 13.77
CA LEU A 741 -8.49 46.33 13.92
C LEU A 741 -9.91 46.20 13.32
N GLU A 742 -10.05 45.56 12.18
CA GLU A 742 -11.35 45.27 11.55
C GLU A 742 -12.20 44.32 12.41
N LYS A 743 -11.62 43.37 13.10
CA LYS A 743 -12.32 42.48 14.03
C LYS A 743 -12.79 43.19 15.31
N THR A 744 -12.05 44.20 15.76
CA THR A 744 -12.42 45.00 16.95
C THR A 744 -13.33 46.19 16.62
N GLY A 745 -13.23 46.76 15.42
CA GLY A 745 -14.04 47.89 14.96
C GLY A 745 -15.48 47.54 14.52
N GLY A 746 -15.81 46.24 14.38
CA GLY A 746 -17.19 45.79 14.09
C GLY A 746 -18.11 45.65 15.32
N MET A 747 -17.68 46.10 16.51
CA MET A 747 -18.46 46.11 17.76
C MET A 747 -18.76 47.51 18.27
N MET A 748 -18.83 48.52 17.40
CA MET A 748 -19.44 49.84 17.76
C MET A 748 -20.67 50.10 16.91
#